data_0f6b0edf893ac52b496da1de8cb9c8d1
#
_entry.id   0f6b0edf893ac52b496da1de8cb9c8d1
#
_cell.length_a   1.000
_cell.length_b   1.000
_cell.length_c   1.000
_cell.angle_alpha   90.00
_cell.angle_beta   90.00
_cell.angle_gamma   90.00
#
_symmetry.space_group_name_H-M   'P 1'
#
loop_
_entity.id
_entity.type
_entity.pdbx_description
1 polymer ?
#
loop_
_entity_poly.entity_id
_entity_poly.type
_entity_poly.pdbx_seq_one_letter_code
_entity_poly.pdbx_strand_id
1 'polypeptide(L)'
;MLRARQLTRALRAASRPSQQTRRAFSSAARGLQTPAAAALDQARELSTAKVQDEHKRAPPKTTDKFIGKTGAEIFHETLAELGVDCVFGYPGGAILPVFDAIHESKHFDFILTRHEQGAGHMAQGYARATGKPGVVLVTSGPGATNTVTPLQDALMDGTPIVVFSGQVATQVLGTDAFQEADVLGITRPCTKWNVQVRDVRDLARNIREAFHIATTGRPGPVLVDLPKDITAGLCRSPVVTEPQLLGYYGEKKIEGNRVNQDANLAAAVKMINKAKKPLIFAGAGAQHASKELRALARQANIPVTTSLQGMGAFDERDPLSLHMLGMHGSVYANKAMQDADCIITLGARFDDRVTGRVPDFAREARRASAEGRGGIIHFEITGKQVGKIVPADIAVLGDTKYNLQQILPKVETKPRTEWHKKLQGWKTRYPFRYRPAAPDAPMKAQRVIEELYRQTKGRDDVLITTGVGQHQMWAAQFYRWSHPNTLITSGGLGTMGFGLPSAIGAKMAKPDSIVVDIDGDASFSMTLCEMATAAEFNIGVKVLLLNNNFQGMVKQWQDLFYEERYSGTKMKNPDFVKFAEAMNCEAFRCDKEDTLEEDMARFLAAERPILGEFMVEKNEHCYPMVGAGRSLDEMIIGDFDDCPGTTSV
;
A
#
# COMPACT_ATOMS: atom_id res chain seq x y z
N MET A 1 12.64 -54.66 -1.01
CA MET A 1 11.21 -54.27 -1.15
C MET A 1 10.26 -54.89 -0.10
N LEU A 2 10.60 -55.96 0.58
CA LEU A 2 9.71 -56.54 1.61
C LEU A 2 9.70 -55.80 2.96
N ARG A 3 10.79 -55.15 3.38
CA ARG A 3 10.84 -54.42 4.69
C ARG A 3 10.08 -53.09 4.68
N ALA A 4 9.89 -52.45 3.54
CA ALA A 4 9.12 -51.19 3.43
C ALA A 4 7.59 -51.42 3.55
N ARG A 5 7.08 -52.58 3.12
CA ARG A 5 5.66 -52.93 3.24
C ARG A 5 5.22 -53.32 4.66
N GLN A 6 6.13 -53.81 5.48
CA GLN A 6 5.83 -54.12 6.87
C GLN A 6 5.78 -52.87 7.77
N LEU A 7 6.63 -51.84 7.53
CA LEU A 7 6.57 -50.58 8.29
C LEU A 7 5.29 -49.77 7.99
N THR A 8 4.82 -49.79 6.74
CA THR A 8 3.59 -49.08 6.34
C THR A 8 2.31 -49.74 6.92
N ARG A 9 2.34 -51.04 7.20
CA ARG A 9 1.23 -51.75 7.86
C ARG A 9 1.22 -51.49 9.37
N ALA A 10 2.38 -51.37 10.04
CA ALA A 10 2.49 -51.05 11.49
C ALA A 10 2.07 -49.62 11.78
N LEU A 11 2.39 -48.67 10.92
CA LEU A 11 1.99 -47.23 11.06
C LEU A 11 0.49 -46.99 10.80
N ARG A 12 -0.19 -47.83 10.01
CA ARG A 12 -1.65 -47.76 9.84
C ARG A 12 -2.46 -48.40 10.96
N ALA A 13 -1.86 -49.27 11.79
CA ALA A 13 -2.52 -49.91 12.92
C ALA A 13 -2.48 -49.05 14.20
N ALA A 14 -1.52 -48.08 14.30
CA ALA A 14 -1.34 -47.21 15.47
C ALA A 14 -2.16 -45.90 15.44
N SER A 15 -2.94 -45.64 14.40
CA SER A 15 -3.62 -44.35 14.22
C SER A 15 -5.16 -44.38 14.28
N ARG A 16 -5.77 -45.37 14.92
CA ARG A 16 -7.23 -45.36 15.18
C ARG A 16 -7.51 -45.22 16.69
N PRO A 17 -7.88 -44.04 17.19
CA PRO A 17 -8.36 -43.89 18.54
C PRO A 17 -9.67 -44.67 18.75
N SER A 18 -9.81 -45.34 19.87
CA SER A 18 -10.99 -46.13 20.22
C SER A 18 -12.27 -45.28 20.25
N GLN A 19 -13.43 -45.90 20.04
CA GLN A 19 -14.73 -45.20 20.13
C GLN A 19 -14.95 -44.50 21.48
N GLN A 20 -14.34 -44.98 22.55
CA GLN A 20 -14.39 -44.31 23.86
C GLN A 20 -13.59 -43.04 23.90
N THR A 21 -12.40 -42.98 23.25
CA THR A 21 -11.58 -41.77 23.14
C THR A 21 -12.29 -40.70 22.28
N ARG A 22 -13.00 -41.12 21.23
CA ARG A 22 -13.82 -40.18 20.42
C ARG A 22 -15.02 -39.62 21.16
N ARG A 23 -15.65 -40.37 22.08
CA ARG A 23 -16.76 -39.89 22.92
C ARG A 23 -16.27 -38.93 24.01
N ALA A 24 -15.13 -39.18 24.63
CA ALA A 24 -14.52 -38.28 25.61
C ALA A 24 -14.08 -36.93 25.01
N PHE A 25 -13.51 -36.94 23.79
CA PHE A 25 -13.19 -35.69 23.08
C PHE A 25 -14.44 -34.94 22.61
N SER A 26 -15.52 -35.63 22.23
CA SER A 26 -16.78 -35.00 21.82
C SER A 26 -17.56 -34.38 23.00
N SER A 27 -17.43 -34.89 24.20
CA SER A 27 -18.09 -34.31 25.39
C SER A 27 -17.30 -33.16 26.01
N ALA A 28 -15.96 -33.18 25.96
CA ALA A 28 -15.11 -32.08 26.41
C ALA A 28 -15.16 -30.86 25.45
N ALA A 29 -15.41 -31.09 24.17
CA ALA A 29 -15.51 -30.01 23.16
C ALA A 29 -16.85 -29.23 23.22
N ARG A 30 -17.86 -29.69 23.94
CA ARG A 30 -19.16 -29.00 24.09
C ARG A 30 -19.19 -27.94 25.19
N GLY A 31 -18.12 -27.78 25.96
CA GLY A 31 -18.06 -26.87 27.12
C GLY A 31 -17.25 -25.59 26.94
N LEU A 32 -16.51 -25.47 25.85
CA LEU A 32 -15.67 -24.28 25.56
C LEU A 32 -16.01 -23.75 24.15
N GLN A 33 -17.13 -23.07 24.03
CA GLN A 33 -17.34 -22.18 22.90
C GLN A 33 -16.40 -20.98 23.05
N THR A 34 -15.23 -21.03 22.38
CA THR A 34 -14.41 -19.83 22.24
C THR A 34 -15.17 -18.80 21.39
N PRO A 35 -15.02 -17.50 21.64
CA PRO A 35 -15.65 -16.45 20.83
C PRO A 35 -15.41 -16.62 19.33
N ALA A 36 -14.29 -17.24 18.95
CA ALA A 36 -13.95 -17.56 17.55
C ALA A 36 -14.83 -18.67 16.94
N ALA A 37 -15.21 -19.69 17.73
CA ALA A 37 -16.09 -20.78 17.25
C ALA A 37 -17.53 -20.28 17.06
N ALA A 38 -18.03 -19.45 17.96
CA ALA A 38 -19.35 -18.80 17.82
C ALA A 38 -19.39 -17.87 16.60
N ALA A 39 -18.32 -17.11 16.34
CA ALA A 39 -18.21 -16.25 15.17
C ALA A 39 -18.16 -17.06 13.84
N LEU A 40 -17.55 -18.24 13.85
CA LEU A 40 -17.50 -19.14 12.67
C LEU A 40 -18.87 -19.78 12.37
N ASP A 41 -19.60 -20.21 13.40
CA ASP A 41 -20.94 -20.77 13.23
C ASP A 41 -21.94 -19.69 12.78
N GLN A 42 -21.83 -18.49 13.33
CA GLN A 42 -22.64 -17.34 12.91
C GLN A 42 -22.30 -16.89 11.46
N ALA A 43 -21.04 -16.97 11.06
CA ALA A 43 -20.64 -16.71 9.66
C ALA A 43 -21.20 -17.79 8.70
N ARG A 44 -21.32 -19.04 9.14
CA ARG A 44 -21.94 -20.13 8.37
C ARG A 44 -23.45 -19.95 8.22
N GLU A 45 -24.15 -19.59 9.30
CA GLU A 45 -25.58 -19.32 9.26
C GLU A 45 -25.92 -18.13 8.37
N LEU A 46 -25.11 -17.05 8.41
CA LEU A 46 -25.21 -15.90 7.54
C LEU A 46 -24.91 -16.24 6.08
N SER A 47 -23.97 -17.14 5.82
CA SER A 47 -23.67 -17.65 4.49
C SER A 47 -24.85 -18.43 3.90
N THR A 48 -25.46 -19.31 4.70
CA THR A 48 -26.63 -20.13 4.26
C THR A 48 -27.88 -19.28 4.06
N ALA A 49 -28.14 -18.30 4.91
CA ALA A 49 -29.27 -17.36 4.76
C ALA A 49 -29.09 -16.47 3.50
N LYS A 50 -27.88 -16.02 3.21
CA LYS A 50 -27.57 -15.25 1.99
C LYS A 50 -27.79 -16.07 0.70
N VAL A 51 -27.37 -17.33 0.70
CA VAL A 51 -27.58 -18.24 -0.45
C VAL A 51 -29.07 -18.47 -0.71
N GLN A 52 -29.90 -18.56 0.34
CA GLN A 52 -31.36 -18.70 0.18
C GLN A 52 -32.06 -17.44 -0.33
N ASP A 53 -31.52 -16.25 -0.03
CA ASP A 53 -32.06 -14.97 -0.50
C ASP A 53 -31.70 -14.69 -1.97
N GLU A 54 -30.55 -15.21 -2.43
CA GLU A 54 -30.14 -15.09 -3.84
C GLU A 54 -31.02 -15.89 -4.81
N HIS A 55 -31.60 -17.01 -4.36
CA HIS A 55 -32.55 -17.78 -5.17
C HIS A 55 -33.88 -17.04 -5.43
N LYS A 56 -34.14 -15.92 -4.76
CA LYS A 56 -35.34 -15.08 -4.94
C LYS A 56 -35.10 -13.84 -5.80
N ARG A 57 -33.88 -13.64 -6.33
CA ARG A 57 -33.61 -12.48 -7.17
C ARG A 57 -34.35 -12.57 -8.50
N ALA A 58 -34.94 -11.45 -8.92
CA ALA A 58 -35.41 -11.29 -10.28
C ALA A 58 -34.25 -11.51 -11.26
N PRO A 59 -34.50 -12.10 -12.44
CA PRO A 59 -33.46 -12.26 -13.44
C PRO A 59 -32.83 -10.89 -13.75
N PRO A 60 -31.48 -10.85 -13.98
CA PRO A 60 -30.80 -9.60 -14.26
C PRO A 60 -31.39 -8.96 -15.54
N LYS A 61 -31.48 -7.64 -15.52
CA LYS A 61 -31.95 -6.89 -16.69
C LYS A 61 -30.90 -6.96 -17.80
N THR A 62 -31.35 -7.24 -19.00
CA THR A 62 -30.53 -7.21 -20.21
C THR A 62 -30.67 -5.86 -20.92
N THR A 63 -29.69 -5.52 -21.74
CA THR A 63 -29.70 -4.35 -22.61
C THR A 63 -29.30 -4.72 -24.04
N ASP A 64 -29.90 -4.07 -25.00
CA ASP A 64 -29.61 -4.20 -26.44
C ASP A 64 -28.52 -3.21 -26.90
N LYS A 65 -28.04 -2.35 -26.00
CA LYS A 65 -27.10 -1.26 -26.29
C LYS A 65 -25.87 -1.70 -27.08
N PHE A 66 -25.39 -2.92 -26.86
CA PHE A 66 -24.16 -3.43 -27.45
C PHE A 66 -24.37 -4.33 -28.66
N ILE A 67 -25.61 -4.55 -29.10
CA ILE A 67 -25.86 -5.35 -30.30
C ILE A 67 -25.27 -4.66 -31.54
N GLY A 68 -24.48 -5.42 -32.31
CA GLY A 68 -23.78 -4.94 -33.49
C GLY A 68 -22.42 -4.30 -33.24
N LYS A 69 -22.00 -4.16 -31.96
CA LYS A 69 -20.66 -3.64 -31.59
C LYS A 69 -19.67 -4.78 -31.41
N THR A 70 -18.40 -4.48 -31.69
CA THR A 70 -17.29 -5.36 -31.37
C THR A 70 -17.01 -5.37 -29.87
N GLY A 71 -16.32 -6.42 -29.37
CA GLY A 71 -15.87 -6.45 -27.98
C GLY A 71 -14.97 -5.25 -27.64
N ALA A 72 -14.17 -4.78 -28.57
CA ALA A 72 -13.30 -3.62 -28.39
C ALA A 72 -14.09 -2.30 -28.20
N GLU A 73 -15.16 -2.10 -29.00
CA GLU A 73 -16.07 -0.96 -28.80
C GLU A 73 -16.83 -1.05 -27.48
N ILE A 74 -17.25 -2.27 -27.07
CA ILE A 74 -17.88 -2.51 -25.75
C ILE A 74 -16.91 -2.18 -24.61
N PHE A 75 -15.64 -2.57 -24.74
CA PHE A 75 -14.58 -2.25 -23.79
C PHE A 75 -14.45 -0.74 -23.63
N HIS A 76 -14.24 0.00 -24.76
CA HIS A 76 -14.08 1.44 -24.76
C HIS A 76 -15.27 2.16 -24.11
N GLU A 77 -16.50 1.86 -24.54
CA GLU A 77 -17.70 2.48 -23.97
C GLU A 77 -17.90 2.15 -22.49
N THR A 78 -17.59 0.92 -22.07
CA THR A 78 -17.72 0.53 -20.65
C THR A 78 -16.74 1.28 -19.77
N LEU A 79 -15.48 1.51 -20.22
CA LEU A 79 -14.53 2.34 -19.49
C LEU A 79 -14.99 3.81 -19.41
N ALA A 80 -15.52 4.36 -20.51
CA ALA A 80 -16.07 5.72 -20.53
C ALA A 80 -17.24 5.87 -19.53
N GLU A 81 -18.15 4.90 -19.46
CA GLU A 81 -19.27 4.89 -18.48
C GLU A 81 -18.80 4.77 -17.04
N LEU A 82 -17.66 4.12 -16.79
CA LEU A 82 -17.05 4.00 -15.46
C LEU A 82 -16.25 5.25 -15.07
N GLY A 83 -16.17 6.26 -15.95
CA GLY A 83 -15.48 7.52 -15.70
C GLY A 83 -13.96 7.37 -15.64
N VAL A 84 -13.41 6.42 -16.42
CA VAL A 84 -11.97 6.32 -16.64
C VAL A 84 -11.52 7.51 -17.48
N ASP A 85 -10.48 8.20 -17.04
CA ASP A 85 -9.92 9.40 -17.68
C ASP A 85 -8.45 9.22 -18.09
N CYS A 86 -7.78 8.14 -17.62
CA CYS A 86 -6.39 7.82 -17.98
C CYS A 86 -6.16 6.31 -17.98
N VAL A 87 -5.44 5.81 -18.99
CA VAL A 87 -5.04 4.39 -19.14
C VAL A 87 -3.54 4.35 -19.43
N PHE A 88 -2.79 3.56 -18.68
CA PHE A 88 -1.36 3.33 -18.87
C PHE A 88 -1.12 1.98 -19.54
N GLY A 89 -0.17 1.86 -20.44
CA GLY A 89 0.03 0.54 -21.02
C GLY A 89 1.02 0.47 -22.18
N TYR A 90 1.02 -0.72 -22.79
CA TYR A 90 1.89 -1.02 -23.93
C TYR A 90 1.15 -1.90 -24.95
N PRO A 91 1.15 -1.54 -26.25
CA PRO A 91 0.44 -2.27 -27.29
C PRO A 91 1.12 -3.61 -27.65
N GLY A 92 0.37 -4.48 -28.33
CA GLY A 92 0.89 -5.71 -28.92
C GLY A 92 -0.17 -6.47 -29.69
N GLY A 93 0.24 -7.49 -30.44
CA GLY A 93 -0.58 -8.16 -31.45
C GLY A 93 -1.92 -8.74 -30.97
N ALA A 94 -1.97 -9.25 -29.74
CA ALA A 94 -3.18 -9.86 -29.20
C ALA A 94 -4.25 -8.84 -28.78
N ILE A 95 -3.87 -7.60 -28.48
CA ILE A 95 -4.77 -6.56 -27.97
C ILE A 95 -5.08 -5.46 -28.99
N LEU A 96 -4.56 -5.59 -30.23
CA LEU A 96 -4.76 -4.60 -31.31
C LEU A 96 -6.22 -4.19 -31.55
N PRO A 97 -7.22 -5.09 -31.50
CA PRO A 97 -8.61 -4.68 -31.67
C PRO A 97 -9.05 -3.61 -30.65
N VAL A 98 -8.54 -3.69 -29.39
CA VAL A 98 -8.83 -2.68 -28.37
C VAL A 98 -8.09 -1.39 -28.66
N PHE A 99 -6.82 -1.44 -29.09
CA PHE A 99 -6.07 -0.25 -29.48
C PHE A 99 -6.67 0.49 -30.67
N ASP A 100 -7.25 -0.24 -31.61
CA ASP A 100 -8.00 0.36 -32.73
C ASP A 100 -9.25 1.10 -32.23
N ALA A 101 -10.02 0.49 -31.32
CA ALA A 101 -11.24 1.09 -30.78
C ALA A 101 -10.98 2.31 -29.85
N ILE A 102 -9.82 2.41 -29.21
CA ILE A 102 -9.45 3.55 -28.35
C ILE A 102 -8.67 4.64 -29.11
N HIS A 103 -8.40 4.44 -30.40
CA HIS A 103 -7.71 5.44 -31.21
C HIS A 103 -8.48 6.76 -31.18
N GLU A 104 -7.78 7.85 -30.87
CA GLU A 104 -8.37 9.20 -30.70
C GLU A 104 -9.57 9.25 -29.73
N SER A 105 -9.53 8.43 -28.67
CA SER A 105 -10.57 8.46 -27.63
C SER A 105 -10.74 9.87 -27.06
N LYS A 106 -11.99 10.31 -26.94
CA LYS A 106 -12.34 11.58 -26.28
C LYS A 106 -12.69 11.41 -24.79
N HIS A 107 -12.60 10.18 -24.26
CA HIS A 107 -13.03 9.85 -22.91
C HIS A 107 -11.87 9.69 -21.93
N PHE A 108 -10.73 9.24 -22.43
CA PHE A 108 -9.53 9.07 -21.62
C PHE A 108 -8.25 9.19 -22.46
N ASP A 109 -7.17 9.60 -21.80
CA ASP A 109 -5.84 9.62 -22.37
C ASP A 109 -5.20 8.24 -22.27
N PHE A 110 -4.50 7.82 -23.32
CA PHE A 110 -3.65 6.63 -23.28
C PHE A 110 -2.19 7.06 -23.19
N ILE A 111 -1.52 6.64 -22.09
CA ILE A 111 -0.10 6.93 -21.85
C ILE A 111 0.73 5.70 -22.21
N LEU A 112 1.51 5.84 -23.29
CA LEU A 112 2.44 4.81 -23.73
C LEU A 112 3.67 4.76 -22.81
N THR A 113 3.78 3.71 -22.04
CA THR A 113 4.92 3.48 -21.12
C THR A 113 6.12 2.87 -21.88
N ARG A 114 7.24 2.69 -21.21
CA ARG A 114 8.40 1.99 -21.79
C ARG A 114 8.51 0.55 -21.32
N HIS A 115 7.78 0.22 -20.28
CA HIS A 115 7.70 -1.14 -19.73
C HIS A 115 6.35 -1.35 -19.02
N GLU A 116 5.77 -2.53 -19.09
CA GLU A 116 4.46 -2.83 -18.48
C GLU A 116 4.51 -2.77 -16.95
N GLN A 117 5.65 -3.04 -16.33
CA GLN A 117 5.86 -2.80 -14.90
C GLN A 117 5.69 -1.31 -14.57
N GLY A 118 6.27 -0.42 -15.39
CA GLY A 118 6.08 1.02 -15.28
C GLY A 118 4.62 1.41 -15.36
N ALA A 119 3.87 0.86 -16.33
CA ALA A 119 2.42 1.09 -16.46
C ALA A 119 1.66 0.73 -15.17
N GLY A 120 1.99 -0.41 -14.56
CA GLY A 120 1.36 -0.84 -13.30
C GLY A 120 1.66 0.09 -12.14
N HIS A 121 2.89 0.59 -12.01
CA HIS A 121 3.25 1.55 -10.96
C HIS A 121 2.68 2.95 -11.24
N MET A 122 2.58 3.39 -12.49
CA MET A 122 1.84 4.61 -12.86
C MET A 122 0.38 4.52 -12.43
N ALA A 123 -0.28 3.40 -12.72
CA ALA A 123 -1.66 3.15 -12.28
C ALA A 123 -1.80 3.19 -10.75
N GLN A 124 -0.80 2.71 -10.00
CA GLN A 124 -0.79 2.83 -8.54
C GLN A 124 -0.63 4.28 -8.08
N GLY A 125 0.28 5.05 -8.68
CA GLY A 125 0.45 6.47 -8.39
C GLY A 125 -0.84 7.26 -8.63
N TYR A 126 -1.47 7.02 -9.79
CA TYR A 126 -2.77 7.60 -10.13
C TYR A 126 -3.86 7.25 -9.11
N ALA A 127 -3.97 5.97 -8.76
CA ALA A 127 -4.99 5.49 -7.82
C ALA A 127 -4.82 6.11 -6.42
N ARG A 128 -3.59 6.23 -5.94
CA ARG A 128 -3.31 6.80 -4.60
C ARG A 128 -3.53 8.32 -4.55
N ALA A 129 -3.27 9.02 -5.65
CA ALA A 129 -3.50 10.46 -5.73
C ALA A 129 -4.98 10.84 -5.90
N THR A 130 -5.79 9.97 -6.57
CA THR A 130 -7.21 10.25 -6.86
C THR A 130 -8.19 9.55 -5.94
N GLY A 131 -7.82 8.38 -5.39
CA GLY A 131 -8.76 7.45 -4.76
C GLY A 131 -9.60 6.62 -5.75
N LYS A 132 -9.45 6.83 -7.08
CA LYS A 132 -10.08 6.04 -8.14
C LYS A 132 -9.18 4.84 -8.52
N PRO A 133 -9.71 3.78 -9.15
CA PRO A 133 -8.86 2.71 -9.68
C PRO A 133 -7.94 3.21 -10.80
N GLY A 134 -6.66 2.86 -10.74
CA GLY A 134 -5.75 3.02 -11.87
C GLY A 134 -5.98 1.93 -12.91
N VAL A 135 -5.87 2.25 -14.19
CA VAL A 135 -6.17 1.32 -15.29
C VAL A 135 -4.92 1.04 -16.12
N VAL A 136 -4.67 -0.24 -16.38
CA VAL A 136 -3.55 -0.73 -17.19
C VAL A 136 -4.06 -1.56 -18.36
N LEU A 137 -3.50 -1.34 -19.56
CA LEU A 137 -3.82 -2.09 -20.76
C LEU A 137 -2.53 -2.61 -21.41
N VAL A 138 -2.36 -3.94 -21.45
CA VAL A 138 -1.15 -4.59 -21.96
C VAL A 138 -1.48 -5.74 -22.91
N THR A 139 -0.49 -6.21 -23.63
CA THR A 139 -0.66 -7.37 -24.53
C THR A 139 -0.55 -8.71 -23.79
N SER A 140 -0.63 -9.81 -24.53
CA SER A 140 -0.48 -11.19 -24.02
C SER A 140 0.96 -11.55 -23.66
N GLY A 141 1.14 -12.71 -23.09
CA GLY A 141 2.46 -13.27 -22.79
C GLY A 141 3.29 -12.35 -21.89
N PRO A 142 4.43 -11.82 -22.42
CA PRO A 142 5.30 -10.93 -21.64
C PRO A 142 4.60 -9.66 -21.19
N GLY A 143 3.64 -9.11 -21.95
CA GLY A 143 2.85 -7.98 -21.52
C GLY A 143 2.12 -8.21 -20.21
N ALA A 144 1.44 -9.35 -20.10
CA ALA A 144 0.75 -9.74 -18.85
C ALA A 144 1.76 -10.11 -17.74
N THR A 145 2.80 -10.90 -18.04
CA THR A 145 3.75 -11.38 -17.01
C THR A 145 4.58 -10.23 -16.41
N ASN A 146 4.88 -9.17 -17.17
CA ASN A 146 5.56 -7.98 -16.65
C ASN A 146 4.71 -7.16 -15.67
N THR A 147 3.40 -7.43 -15.55
CA THR A 147 2.53 -6.78 -14.55
C THR A 147 2.50 -7.48 -13.20
N VAL A 148 3.16 -8.62 -13.03
CA VAL A 148 3.11 -9.41 -11.78
C VAL A 148 3.64 -8.62 -10.57
N THR A 149 4.79 -7.98 -10.70
CA THR A 149 5.35 -7.14 -9.63
C THR A 149 4.39 -6.03 -9.20
N PRO A 150 3.88 -5.16 -10.10
CA PRO A 150 2.94 -4.11 -9.68
C PRO A 150 1.59 -4.66 -9.17
N LEU A 151 1.11 -5.80 -9.65
CA LEU A 151 -0.06 -6.48 -9.07
C LEU A 151 0.20 -6.90 -7.62
N GLN A 152 1.33 -7.57 -7.36
CA GLN A 152 1.68 -7.99 -6.01
C GLN A 152 1.89 -6.78 -5.08
N ASP A 153 2.52 -5.72 -5.56
CA ASP A 153 2.73 -4.47 -4.82
C ASP A 153 1.39 -3.82 -4.45
N ALA A 154 0.51 -3.67 -5.42
CA ALA A 154 -0.84 -3.13 -5.19
C ALA A 154 -1.66 -3.99 -4.21
N LEU A 155 -1.52 -5.33 -4.25
CA LEU A 155 -2.18 -6.23 -3.30
C LEU A 155 -1.66 -6.04 -1.87
N MET A 156 -0.34 -5.88 -1.72
CA MET A 156 0.30 -5.68 -0.41
C MET A 156 -0.08 -4.34 0.21
N ASP A 157 -0.20 -3.28 -0.58
CA ASP A 157 -0.51 -1.93 -0.11
C ASP A 157 -2.00 -1.58 -0.13
N GLY A 158 -2.84 -2.44 -0.76
CA GLY A 158 -4.27 -2.19 -0.84
C GLY A 158 -4.61 -1.07 -1.84
N THR A 159 -3.88 -1.00 -2.95
CA THR A 159 -4.07 -0.01 -4.01
C THR A 159 -5.00 -0.57 -5.08
N PRO A 160 -6.12 0.09 -5.42
CA PRO A 160 -7.02 -0.38 -6.46
C PRO A 160 -6.41 -0.15 -7.85
N ILE A 161 -6.10 -1.21 -8.57
CA ILE A 161 -5.76 -1.16 -10.01
C ILE A 161 -6.55 -2.23 -10.77
N VAL A 162 -6.90 -1.93 -12.00
CA VAL A 162 -7.54 -2.87 -12.94
C VAL A 162 -6.62 -3.05 -14.13
N VAL A 163 -6.10 -4.27 -14.29
CA VAL A 163 -5.22 -4.62 -15.40
C VAL A 163 -6.01 -5.39 -16.44
N PHE A 164 -5.96 -4.94 -17.68
CA PHE A 164 -6.48 -5.62 -18.85
C PHE A 164 -5.30 -6.19 -19.64
N SER A 165 -5.24 -7.52 -19.78
CA SER A 165 -4.24 -8.21 -20.60
C SER A 165 -4.87 -8.75 -21.87
N GLY A 166 -4.20 -8.61 -22.99
CA GLY A 166 -4.54 -9.37 -24.18
C GLY A 166 -4.26 -10.86 -23.99
N GLN A 167 -4.91 -11.71 -24.77
CA GLN A 167 -4.67 -13.14 -24.80
C GLN A 167 -4.78 -13.65 -26.23
N VAL A 168 -4.17 -14.78 -26.51
CA VAL A 168 -4.35 -15.49 -27.77
C VAL A 168 -5.83 -15.85 -27.98
N ALA A 169 -6.26 -16.08 -29.23
CA ALA A 169 -7.66 -16.42 -29.50
C ALA A 169 -8.08 -17.70 -28.77
N THR A 170 -9.35 -17.76 -28.37
CA THR A 170 -9.88 -18.89 -27.56
C THR A 170 -9.66 -20.26 -28.18
N GLN A 171 -9.62 -20.37 -29.53
CA GLN A 171 -9.42 -21.62 -30.26
C GLN A 171 -8.01 -22.18 -30.12
N VAL A 172 -7.02 -21.38 -29.79
CA VAL A 172 -5.61 -21.80 -29.65
C VAL A 172 -5.10 -21.80 -28.23
N LEU A 173 -5.96 -21.52 -27.24
CA LEU A 173 -5.61 -21.62 -25.83
C LEU A 173 -5.20 -23.07 -25.47
N GLY A 174 -4.06 -23.19 -24.77
CA GLY A 174 -3.52 -24.48 -24.34
C GLY A 174 -2.74 -25.23 -25.44
N THR A 175 -2.39 -24.55 -26.54
CA THR A 175 -1.62 -25.14 -27.65
C THR A 175 -0.18 -24.66 -27.73
N ASP A 176 0.32 -23.96 -26.70
CA ASP A 176 1.63 -23.28 -26.70
C ASP A 176 1.74 -22.25 -27.84
N ALA A 177 0.65 -21.52 -28.09
CA ALA A 177 0.60 -20.48 -29.12
C ALA A 177 1.58 -19.35 -28.81
N PHE A 178 2.07 -18.67 -29.87
CA PHE A 178 3.01 -17.57 -29.71
C PHE A 178 2.47 -16.48 -28.76
N GLN A 179 3.25 -16.15 -27.73
CA GLN A 179 2.88 -15.21 -26.66
C GLN A 179 1.65 -15.65 -25.82
N GLU A 180 1.36 -16.95 -25.76
CA GLU A 180 0.41 -17.47 -24.78
C GLU A 180 1.06 -17.54 -23.38
N ALA A 181 0.30 -17.25 -22.33
CA ALA A 181 0.66 -17.50 -20.96
C ALA A 181 -0.59 -17.87 -20.15
N ASP A 182 -0.46 -18.73 -19.14
CA ASP A 182 -1.51 -18.97 -18.14
C ASP A 182 -1.62 -17.76 -17.19
N VAL A 183 -2.16 -16.66 -17.72
CA VAL A 183 -2.28 -15.38 -17.00
C VAL A 183 -3.10 -15.54 -15.73
N LEU A 184 -4.17 -16.34 -15.76
CA LEU A 184 -5.00 -16.58 -14.58
C LEU A 184 -4.25 -17.35 -13.49
N GLY A 185 -3.49 -18.37 -13.86
CA GLY A 185 -2.66 -19.13 -12.92
C GLY A 185 -1.57 -18.27 -12.29
N ILE A 186 -0.87 -17.49 -13.12
CA ILE A 186 0.22 -16.59 -12.69
C ILE A 186 -0.28 -15.49 -11.76
N THR A 187 -1.41 -14.85 -12.05
CA THR A 187 -1.88 -13.66 -11.33
C THR A 187 -2.85 -13.97 -10.18
N ARG A 188 -3.31 -15.19 -10.04
CA ARG A 188 -4.22 -15.61 -8.95
C ARG A 188 -3.71 -15.26 -7.55
N PRO A 189 -2.44 -15.52 -7.17
CA PRO A 189 -1.93 -15.15 -5.85
C PRO A 189 -1.68 -13.64 -5.68
N CYS A 190 -1.56 -12.89 -6.78
CA CYS A 190 -1.20 -11.47 -6.80
C CYS A 190 -2.40 -10.54 -6.94
N THR A 191 -3.63 -11.05 -7.03
CA THR A 191 -4.85 -10.27 -7.27
C THR A 191 -5.94 -10.60 -6.27
N LYS A 192 -6.90 -9.69 -6.12
CA LYS A 192 -8.16 -9.97 -5.41
C LYS A 192 -9.06 -10.90 -6.21
N TRP A 193 -9.02 -10.75 -7.51
CA TRP A 193 -9.79 -11.52 -8.48
C TRP A 193 -9.14 -11.40 -9.85
N ASN A 194 -9.23 -12.46 -10.64
CA ASN A 194 -8.88 -12.46 -12.04
C ASN A 194 -9.89 -13.28 -12.85
N VAL A 195 -10.09 -12.90 -14.10
CA VAL A 195 -11.04 -13.56 -15.00
C VAL A 195 -10.54 -13.51 -16.43
N GLN A 196 -10.75 -14.58 -17.18
CA GLN A 196 -10.63 -14.60 -18.64
C GLN A 196 -12.03 -14.52 -19.25
N VAL A 197 -12.25 -13.53 -20.11
CA VAL A 197 -13.53 -13.34 -20.80
C VAL A 197 -13.63 -14.36 -21.94
N ARG A 198 -14.66 -15.20 -21.92
CA ARG A 198 -14.86 -16.27 -22.93
C ARG A 198 -16.04 -16.03 -23.86
N ASP A 199 -16.82 -15.03 -23.61
CA ASP A 199 -17.95 -14.63 -24.42
C ASP A 199 -18.05 -13.09 -24.45
N VAL A 200 -18.20 -12.51 -25.63
CA VAL A 200 -18.34 -11.05 -25.79
C VAL A 200 -19.52 -10.49 -24.98
N ARG A 201 -20.55 -11.30 -24.74
CA ARG A 201 -21.73 -10.93 -23.93
C ARG A 201 -21.41 -10.68 -22.46
N ASP A 202 -20.33 -11.27 -21.94
CA ASP A 202 -19.91 -11.14 -20.54
C ASP A 202 -18.92 -9.99 -20.33
N LEU A 203 -18.40 -9.39 -21.42
CA LEU A 203 -17.31 -8.43 -21.35
C LEU A 203 -17.65 -7.20 -20.48
N ALA A 204 -18.75 -6.51 -20.80
CA ALA A 204 -19.16 -5.29 -20.05
C ALA A 204 -19.42 -5.60 -18.58
N ARG A 205 -20.03 -6.75 -18.27
CA ARG A 205 -20.28 -7.22 -16.91
C ARG A 205 -18.95 -7.48 -16.16
N ASN A 206 -18.03 -8.24 -16.76
CA ASN A 206 -16.75 -8.56 -16.13
C ASN A 206 -15.88 -7.32 -15.89
N ILE A 207 -15.92 -6.32 -16.77
CA ILE A 207 -15.24 -5.04 -16.55
C ILE A 207 -15.85 -4.34 -15.30
N ARG A 208 -17.17 -4.25 -15.18
CA ARG A 208 -17.83 -3.62 -14.02
C ARG A 208 -17.58 -4.40 -12.73
N GLU A 209 -17.56 -5.73 -12.79
CA GLU A 209 -17.18 -6.59 -11.67
C GLU A 209 -15.74 -6.31 -11.23
N ALA A 210 -14.80 -6.15 -12.18
CA ALA A 210 -13.42 -5.82 -11.90
C ALA A 210 -13.27 -4.51 -11.12
N PHE A 211 -13.92 -3.44 -11.57
CA PHE A 211 -13.90 -2.14 -10.89
C PHE A 211 -14.56 -2.21 -9.50
N HIS A 212 -15.68 -2.92 -9.38
CA HIS A 212 -16.34 -3.11 -8.10
C HIS A 212 -15.44 -3.87 -7.10
N ILE A 213 -14.84 -4.99 -7.53
CA ILE A 213 -13.97 -5.80 -6.67
C ILE A 213 -12.70 -5.02 -6.28
N ALA A 214 -12.11 -4.28 -7.23
CA ALA A 214 -10.90 -3.50 -6.97
C ALA A 214 -11.10 -2.47 -5.85
N THR A 215 -12.29 -1.88 -5.74
CA THR A 215 -12.59 -0.76 -4.84
C THR A 215 -13.32 -1.13 -3.56
N THR A 216 -13.97 -2.31 -3.49
CA THR A 216 -14.79 -2.70 -2.33
C THR A 216 -14.00 -3.48 -1.27
N GLY A 217 -14.40 -3.33 -0.01
CA GLY A 217 -13.66 -3.88 1.13
C GLY A 217 -12.26 -3.26 1.21
N ARG A 218 -11.23 -4.06 1.48
CA ARG A 218 -9.85 -3.59 1.30
C ARG A 218 -9.60 -3.46 -0.20
N PRO A 219 -9.26 -2.28 -0.72
CA PRO A 219 -8.95 -2.10 -2.13
C PRO A 219 -7.77 -2.99 -2.57
N GLY A 220 -7.63 -3.20 -3.88
CA GLY A 220 -6.51 -3.98 -4.41
C GLY A 220 -6.67 -4.32 -5.89
N PRO A 221 -5.68 -5.00 -6.47
CA PRO A 221 -5.59 -5.27 -7.90
C PRO A 221 -6.56 -6.33 -8.37
N VAL A 222 -7.01 -6.16 -9.61
CA VAL A 222 -7.82 -7.13 -10.36
C VAL A 222 -7.27 -7.23 -11.78
N LEU A 223 -7.35 -8.42 -12.40
CA LEU A 223 -6.95 -8.62 -13.79
C LEU A 223 -8.09 -9.22 -14.60
N VAL A 224 -8.30 -8.66 -15.80
CA VAL A 224 -9.25 -9.16 -16.81
C VAL A 224 -8.46 -9.55 -18.06
N ASP A 225 -8.46 -10.84 -18.39
CA ASP A 225 -7.75 -11.41 -19.54
C ASP A 225 -8.68 -11.45 -20.76
N LEU A 226 -8.24 -10.87 -21.88
CA LEU A 226 -9.05 -10.55 -23.06
C LEU A 226 -8.56 -11.32 -24.29
N PRO A 227 -9.13 -12.50 -24.61
CA PRO A 227 -8.82 -13.20 -25.85
C PRO A 227 -9.12 -12.34 -27.09
N LYS A 228 -8.24 -12.44 -28.10
CA LYS A 228 -8.30 -11.61 -29.31
C LYS A 228 -9.60 -11.74 -30.09
N ASP A 229 -10.13 -12.95 -30.19
CA ASP A 229 -11.41 -13.24 -30.88
C ASP A 229 -12.61 -12.65 -30.13
N ILE A 230 -12.54 -12.51 -28.81
CA ILE A 230 -13.57 -11.86 -27.99
C ILE A 230 -13.57 -10.35 -28.22
N THR A 231 -12.40 -9.73 -28.24
CA THR A 231 -12.29 -8.27 -28.48
C THR A 231 -12.62 -7.88 -29.92
N ALA A 232 -12.29 -8.73 -30.90
CA ALA A 232 -12.66 -8.54 -32.30
C ALA A 232 -14.08 -8.99 -32.65
N GLY A 233 -14.70 -9.83 -31.82
CA GLY A 233 -16.00 -10.45 -32.07
C GLY A 233 -17.18 -9.48 -31.94
N LEU A 234 -18.21 -9.67 -32.79
CA LEU A 234 -19.44 -8.87 -32.74
C LEU A 234 -20.41 -9.43 -31.69
N CYS A 235 -20.95 -8.54 -30.86
CA CYS A 235 -22.06 -8.86 -29.98
C CYS A 235 -23.39 -8.93 -30.78
N ARG A 236 -24.04 -10.09 -30.75
CA ARG A 236 -25.24 -10.38 -31.57
C ARG A 236 -26.52 -10.53 -30.77
N SER A 237 -26.47 -10.36 -29.46
CA SER A 237 -27.62 -10.59 -28.57
C SER A 237 -27.56 -9.65 -27.36
N PRO A 238 -28.70 -9.43 -26.67
CA PRO A 238 -28.75 -8.64 -25.45
C PRO A 238 -27.77 -9.16 -24.39
N VAL A 239 -27.19 -8.25 -23.60
CA VAL A 239 -26.19 -8.54 -22.60
C VAL A 239 -26.62 -8.10 -21.21
N VAL A 240 -26.11 -8.77 -20.17
CA VAL A 240 -26.19 -8.33 -18.78
C VAL A 240 -24.98 -7.45 -18.49
N THR A 241 -25.22 -6.21 -18.06
CA THR A 241 -24.12 -5.27 -17.73
C THR A 241 -23.91 -5.14 -16.22
N GLU A 242 -24.93 -5.42 -15.41
CA GLU A 242 -24.82 -5.34 -13.96
C GLU A 242 -23.94 -6.46 -13.39
N PRO A 243 -23.07 -6.17 -12.41
CA PRO A 243 -22.28 -7.18 -11.71
C PRO A 243 -23.14 -8.30 -11.12
N GLN A 244 -22.73 -9.55 -11.34
CA GLN A 244 -23.40 -10.77 -10.85
C GLN A 244 -22.60 -11.41 -9.70
N LEU A 245 -22.11 -10.58 -8.79
CA LEU A 245 -21.32 -11.01 -7.64
C LEU A 245 -22.20 -11.41 -6.47
N LEU A 246 -21.80 -12.48 -5.78
CA LEU A 246 -22.43 -12.89 -4.54
C LEU A 246 -22.34 -11.75 -3.51
N GLY A 247 -23.49 -11.29 -3.00
CA GLY A 247 -23.55 -10.15 -2.08
C GLY A 247 -23.45 -8.78 -2.74
N TYR A 248 -23.48 -8.68 -4.08
CA TYR A 248 -23.61 -7.39 -4.74
C TYR A 248 -25.06 -6.85 -4.65
N TYR A 249 -25.22 -5.64 -4.14
CA TYR A 249 -26.51 -4.98 -3.95
C TYR A 249 -26.63 -3.66 -4.72
N GLY A 250 -25.85 -3.46 -5.76
CA GLY A 250 -25.76 -2.21 -6.51
C GLY A 250 -25.15 -1.09 -5.67
N GLU A 251 -25.63 0.14 -5.84
CA GLU A 251 -25.16 1.30 -5.07
C GLU A 251 -25.60 1.30 -3.59
N LYS A 252 -26.46 0.37 -3.19
CA LYS A 252 -26.87 0.25 -1.78
C LYS A 252 -25.66 -0.19 -0.96
N LYS A 253 -25.08 0.74 -0.21
CA LYS A 253 -24.03 0.45 0.76
C LYS A 253 -24.52 -0.65 1.69
N ILE A 254 -23.77 -1.76 1.76
CA ILE A 254 -24.01 -2.79 2.78
C ILE A 254 -23.74 -2.11 4.11
N GLU A 255 -24.79 -1.72 4.82
CA GLU A 255 -24.69 -1.41 6.23
C GLU A 255 -24.27 -2.70 6.91
N GLY A 256 -23.00 -2.74 7.35
CA GLY A 256 -22.39 -3.95 7.90
C GLY A 256 -23.21 -4.54 9.04
N ASN A 257 -22.96 -5.79 9.38
CA ASN A 257 -23.60 -6.56 10.44
C ASN A 257 -23.73 -5.75 11.75
N ARG A 258 -24.87 -5.09 11.97
CA ARG A 258 -25.06 -4.09 13.04
C ARG A 258 -25.04 -4.70 14.44
N VAL A 259 -25.50 -5.94 14.62
CA VAL A 259 -25.79 -6.48 15.96
C VAL A 259 -24.55 -6.64 16.85
N ASN A 260 -23.43 -7.12 16.31
CA ASN A 260 -22.18 -7.24 17.11
C ASN A 260 -21.31 -5.97 17.02
N GLN A 261 -21.52 -5.13 16.03
CA GLN A 261 -20.73 -3.91 15.83
C GLN A 261 -21.03 -2.87 16.90
N ASP A 262 -22.30 -2.66 17.29
CA ASP A 262 -22.67 -1.72 18.33
C ASP A 262 -22.11 -2.10 19.70
N ALA A 263 -22.09 -3.38 20.03
CA ALA A 263 -21.47 -3.88 21.26
C ALA A 263 -19.95 -3.65 21.28
N ASN A 264 -19.27 -3.91 20.16
CA ASN A 264 -17.83 -3.69 20.04
C ASN A 264 -17.46 -2.21 20.03
N LEU A 265 -18.27 -1.34 19.40
CA LEU A 265 -18.09 0.11 19.47
C LEU A 265 -18.26 0.63 20.90
N ALA A 266 -19.28 0.17 21.63
CA ALA A 266 -19.49 0.53 23.03
C ALA A 266 -18.33 0.05 23.94
N ALA A 267 -17.84 -1.17 23.71
CA ALA A 267 -16.70 -1.71 24.44
C ALA A 267 -15.42 -0.91 24.14
N ALA A 268 -15.19 -0.52 22.86
CA ALA A 268 -14.08 0.31 22.46
C ALA A 268 -14.09 1.67 23.16
N VAL A 269 -15.24 2.37 23.16
CA VAL A 269 -15.41 3.64 23.89
C VAL A 269 -15.11 3.49 25.37
N LYS A 270 -15.65 2.44 26.01
CA LYS A 270 -15.38 2.16 27.44
C LYS A 270 -13.89 1.96 27.74
N MET A 271 -13.18 1.21 26.87
CA MET A 271 -11.74 0.98 27.02
C MET A 271 -10.95 2.28 26.83
N ILE A 272 -11.24 3.07 25.79
CA ILE A 272 -10.60 4.36 25.51
C ILE A 272 -10.78 5.33 26.68
N ASN A 273 -12.03 5.42 27.20
CA ASN A 273 -12.34 6.32 28.32
C ASN A 273 -11.67 5.88 29.64
N LYS A 274 -11.41 4.59 29.83
CA LYS A 274 -10.73 4.04 31.02
C LYS A 274 -9.21 4.21 30.95
N ALA A 275 -8.62 4.24 29.75
CA ALA A 275 -7.18 4.22 29.54
C ALA A 275 -6.47 5.44 30.13
N LYS A 276 -5.32 5.21 30.78
CA LYS A 276 -4.42 6.23 31.32
C LYS A 276 -3.33 6.64 30.33
N LYS A 277 -2.86 5.70 29.52
CA LYS A 277 -1.79 5.85 28.53
C LYS A 277 -2.24 5.36 27.15
N PRO A 278 -3.35 5.89 26.59
CA PRO A 278 -3.78 5.47 25.27
C PRO A 278 -2.82 5.95 24.17
N LEU A 279 -2.78 5.18 23.05
CA LEU A 279 -2.04 5.50 21.85
C LEU A 279 -2.89 5.16 20.63
N ILE A 280 -2.99 6.06 19.67
CA ILE A 280 -3.54 5.76 18.34
C ILE A 280 -2.41 5.31 17.43
N PHE A 281 -2.61 4.17 16.74
CA PHE A 281 -1.74 3.68 15.68
C PHE A 281 -2.50 3.69 14.35
N ALA A 282 -2.14 4.62 13.45
CA ALA A 282 -2.83 4.83 12.19
C ALA A 282 -2.05 4.20 11.02
N GLY A 283 -2.70 3.31 10.28
CA GLY A 283 -2.19 2.71 9.05
C GLY A 283 -2.80 3.34 7.79
N ALA A 284 -2.59 2.70 6.63
CA ALA A 284 -3.15 3.13 5.34
C ALA A 284 -4.68 3.29 5.37
N GLY A 285 -5.38 2.45 6.10
CA GLY A 285 -6.84 2.54 6.24
C GLY A 285 -7.33 3.76 7.03
N ALA A 286 -6.45 4.56 7.60
CA ALA A 286 -6.80 5.83 8.25
C ALA A 286 -6.70 7.05 7.31
N GLN A 287 -6.15 6.91 6.10
CA GLN A 287 -5.93 8.02 5.17
C GLN A 287 -7.25 8.75 4.83
N HIS A 288 -8.27 8.01 4.44
CA HIS A 288 -9.59 8.58 4.12
C HIS A 288 -10.41 9.01 5.35
N ALA A 289 -9.97 8.62 6.55
CA ALA A 289 -10.57 8.99 7.84
C ALA A 289 -9.74 10.05 8.61
N SER A 290 -8.83 10.74 7.92
CA SER A 290 -7.89 11.71 8.52
C SER A 290 -8.60 12.77 9.36
N LYS A 291 -9.75 13.31 8.91
CA LYS A 291 -10.54 14.31 9.64
C LYS A 291 -11.04 13.75 10.98
N GLU A 292 -11.59 12.56 10.96
CA GLU A 292 -12.15 11.89 12.14
C GLU A 292 -11.02 11.43 13.10
N LEU A 293 -9.89 10.95 12.56
CA LEU A 293 -8.70 10.64 13.34
C LEU A 293 -8.19 11.86 14.12
N ARG A 294 -8.02 13.00 13.43
CA ARG A 294 -7.58 14.26 14.03
C ARG A 294 -8.57 14.77 15.09
N ALA A 295 -9.86 14.64 14.82
CA ALA A 295 -10.90 14.98 15.79
C ALA A 295 -10.82 14.11 17.05
N LEU A 296 -10.70 12.77 16.88
CA LEU A 296 -10.55 11.85 18.00
C LEU A 296 -9.30 12.12 18.84
N ALA A 297 -8.16 12.28 18.17
CA ALA A 297 -6.88 12.54 18.85
C ALA A 297 -6.92 13.81 19.69
N ARG A 298 -7.42 14.92 19.12
CA ARG A 298 -7.51 16.22 19.81
C ARG A 298 -8.58 16.22 20.90
N GLN A 299 -9.79 15.71 20.64
CA GLN A 299 -10.87 15.65 21.63
C GLN A 299 -10.46 14.82 22.86
N ALA A 300 -9.90 13.66 22.64
CA ALA A 300 -9.51 12.74 23.71
C ALA A 300 -8.09 12.98 24.24
N ASN A 301 -7.34 13.93 23.66
CA ASN A 301 -5.95 14.22 23.98
C ASN A 301 -5.08 12.96 23.93
N ILE A 302 -5.16 12.20 22.82
CA ILE A 302 -4.46 10.94 22.61
C ILE A 302 -3.34 11.12 21.59
N PRO A 303 -2.09 10.74 21.91
CA PRO A 303 -0.98 10.80 20.96
C PRO A 303 -1.20 9.83 19.79
N VAL A 304 -0.64 10.17 18.62
CA VAL A 304 -0.79 9.42 17.38
C VAL A 304 0.57 9.03 16.83
N THR A 305 0.74 7.76 16.48
CA THR A 305 1.83 7.27 15.64
C THR A 305 1.28 6.62 14.38
N THR A 306 2.07 6.59 13.32
CA THR A 306 1.65 6.07 12.02
C THR A 306 2.54 4.91 11.56
N SER A 307 2.01 4.06 10.69
CA SER A 307 2.87 3.25 9.81
C SER A 307 3.38 4.12 8.66
N LEU A 308 4.36 3.64 7.88
CA LEU A 308 4.83 4.32 6.68
C LEU A 308 3.67 4.70 5.74
N GLN A 309 2.73 3.80 5.50
CA GLN A 309 1.55 4.03 4.66
C GLN A 309 0.45 4.89 5.34
N GLY A 310 0.58 5.14 6.63
CA GLY A 310 -0.34 5.99 7.39
C GLY A 310 0.14 7.44 7.52
N MET A 311 1.33 7.77 7.04
CA MET A 311 1.90 9.11 7.14
C MET A 311 1.04 10.14 6.42
N GLY A 312 0.91 11.34 7.01
CA GLY A 312 0.01 12.39 6.54
C GLY A 312 -1.45 12.25 6.98
N ALA A 313 -1.94 11.07 7.38
CA ALA A 313 -3.28 10.92 7.95
C ALA A 313 -3.43 11.78 9.23
N PHE A 314 -2.37 11.90 10.01
CA PHE A 314 -2.25 12.84 11.11
C PHE A 314 -1.12 13.85 10.81
N ASP A 315 -1.32 15.12 11.15
CA ASP A 315 -0.32 16.17 10.92
C ASP A 315 0.89 15.96 11.81
N GLU A 316 2.07 15.74 11.24
CA GLU A 316 3.28 15.49 12.02
C GLU A 316 3.81 16.73 12.77
N ARG A 317 3.30 17.92 12.45
CA ARG A 317 3.60 19.17 13.18
C ARG A 317 2.75 19.31 14.45
N ASP A 318 1.67 18.53 14.58
CA ASP A 318 0.81 18.53 15.78
C ASP A 318 1.59 17.99 16.98
N PRO A 319 1.54 18.63 18.16
CA PRO A 319 2.22 18.16 19.38
C PRO A 319 1.87 16.72 19.77
N LEU A 320 0.69 16.22 19.38
CA LEU A 320 0.24 14.85 19.63
C LEU A 320 0.91 13.84 18.67
N SER A 321 1.56 14.27 17.59
CA SER A 321 2.25 13.36 16.67
C SER A 321 3.49 12.75 17.32
N LEU A 322 3.63 11.44 17.14
CA LEU A 322 4.83 10.68 17.49
C LEU A 322 5.60 10.20 16.25
N HIS A 323 5.27 10.70 15.06
CA HIS A 323 5.82 10.25 13.79
C HIS A 323 5.62 8.75 13.53
N MET A 324 6.45 8.19 12.65
CA MET A 324 6.38 6.78 12.25
C MET A 324 6.83 5.84 13.38
N LEU A 325 6.16 4.70 13.49
CA LEU A 325 6.48 3.54 14.35
C LEU A 325 7.27 2.49 13.55
N GLY A 326 8.07 1.71 14.24
CA GLY A 326 8.66 0.49 13.71
C GLY A 326 10.17 0.56 13.51
N MET A 327 10.69 -0.24 12.55
CA MET A 327 12.13 -0.47 12.34
C MET A 327 12.95 0.83 12.21
N HIS A 328 12.49 1.77 11.39
CA HIS A 328 13.09 3.10 11.23
C HIS A 328 12.21 4.21 11.80
N GLY A 329 11.29 3.84 12.67
CA GLY A 329 10.42 4.78 13.38
C GLY A 329 11.15 5.59 14.44
N SER A 330 10.48 6.61 14.97
CA SER A 330 11.03 7.41 16.06
C SER A 330 11.18 6.58 17.34
N VAL A 331 12.23 6.84 18.10
CA VAL A 331 12.47 6.19 19.41
C VAL A 331 11.27 6.38 20.34
N TYR A 332 10.68 7.57 20.34
CA TYR A 332 9.55 7.88 21.19
C TYR A 332 8.24 7.21 20.75
N ALA A 333 8.02 6.95 19.44
CA ALA A 333 6.89 6.16 18.98
C ALA A 333 7.02 4.69 19.41
N ASN A 334 8.22 4.11 19.24
CA ASN A 334 8.50 2.73 19.64
C ASN A 334 8.37 2.53 21.16
N LYS A 335 8.90 3.47 21.97
CA LYS A 335 8.72 3.46 23.44
C LYS A 335 7.26 3.65 23.83
N ALA A 336 6.52 4.53 23.16
CA ALA A 336 5.11 4.77 23.43
C ALA A 336 4.27 3.52 23.13
N MET A 337 4.56 2.81 22.03
CA MET A 337 3.88 1.55 21.69
C MET A 337 4.08 0.47 22.77
N GLN A 338 5.27 0.40 23.35
CA GLN A 338 5.59 -0.58 24.40
C GLN A 338 4.98 -0.24 25.76
N ASP A 339 4.77 1.06 26.05
CA ASP A 339 4.31 1.54 27.37
C ASP A 339 2.81 1.97 27.40
N ALA A 340 2.13 1.99 26.25
CA ALA A 340 0.71 2.30 26.17
C ALA A 340 -0.13 1.18 26.79
N ASP A 341 -1.14 1.55 27.61
CA ASP A 341 -2.08 0.62 28.22
C ASP A 341 -3.30 0.32 27.34
N CYS A 342 -3.54 1.16 26.34
CA CYS A 342 -4.59 0.97 25.33
C CYS A 342 -4.07 1.41 23.96
N ILE A 343 -4.08 0.50 23.01
CA ILE A 343 -3.70 0.79 21.62
C ILE A 343 -4.97 0.79 20.77
N ILE A 344 -5.18 1.89 20.04
CA ILE A 344 -6.30 2.10 19.12
C ILE A 344 -5.73 2.02 17.71
N THR A 345 -5.84 0.85 17.09
CA THR A 345 -5.30 0.62 15.74
C THR A 345 -6.35 0.93 14.69
N LEU A 346 -6.01 1.80 13.74
CA LEU A 346 -6.89 2.27 12.68
C LEU A 346 -6.35 1.82 11.32
N GLY A 347 -6.90 0.74 10.76
CA GLY A 347 -6.56 0.24 9.43
C GLY A 347 -5.07 -0.05 9.21
N ALA A 348 -4.42 -0.73 10.18
CA ALA A 348 -3.03 -1.16 10.10
C ALA A 348 -2.90 -2.68 10.25
N ARG A 349 -1.90 -3.29 9.56
CA ARG A 349 -1.76 -4.75 9.43
C ARG A 349 -0.87 -5.41 10.47
N PHE A 350 -0.14 -4.63 11.26
CA PHE A 350 0.87 -5.16 12.19
C PHE A 350 1.96 -6.00 11.49
N ASP A 351 2.51 -5.51 10.37
CA ASP A 351 3.60 -6.17 9.68
C ASP A 351 4.91 -6.17 10.50
N ASP A 352 5.88 -6.98 10.07
CA ASP A 352 7.14 -7.19 10.78
C ASP A 352 8.02 -5.92 10.90
N ARG A 353 7.89 -4.99 9.94
CA ARG A 353 8.60 -3.70 9.99
C ARG A 353 8.06 -2.79 11.09
N VAL A 354 6.80 -2.99 11.47
CA VAL A 354 6.15 -2.27 12.57
C VAL A 354 6.32 -2.98 13.91
N THR A 355 6.13 -4.29 13.95
CA THR A 355 6.10 -5.02 15.21
C THR A 355 7.47 -5.42 15.75
N GLY A 356 8.45 -5.61 14.87
CA GLY A 356 9.66 -6.34 15.22
C GLY A 356 9.27 -7.74 15.73
N ARG A 357 9.90 -8.21 16.80
CA ARG A 357 9.59 -9.50 17.42
C ARG A 357 8.21 -9.50 18.08
N VAL A 358 7.25 -10.18 17.45
CA VAL A 358 5.82 -10.15 17.82
C VAL A 358 5.54 -10.47 19.30
N PRO A 359 6.17 -11.47 19.96
CA PRO A 359 5.97 -11.74 21.39
C PRO A 359 6.27 -10.54 22.32
N ASP A 360 7.17 -9.65 21.91
CA ASP A 360 7.59 -8.49 22.71
C ASP A 360 6.86 -7.20 22.30
N PHE A 361 5.98 -7.26 21.34
CA PHE A 361 5.23 -6.08 20.85
C PHE A 361 4.08 -5.73 21.80
N ALA A 362 3.91 -4.42 22.09
CA ALA A 362 2.79 -3.87 22.87
C ALA A 362 2.65 -4.50 24.27
N ARG A 363 3.77 -4.66 24.99
CA ARG A 363 3.83 -5.40 26.25
C ARG A 363 2.88 -4.87 27.32
N GLU A 364 2.82 -3.56 27.51
CA GLU A 364 1.95 -2.97 28.53
C GLU A 364 0.47 -3.10 28.17
N ALA A 365 0.09 -2.93 26.89
CA ALA A 365 -1.29 -3.12 26.46
C ALA A 365 -1.75 -4.58 26.68
N ARG A 366 -0.89 -5.55 26.37
CA ARG A 366 -1.18 -6.98 26.65
C ARG A 366 -1.32 -7.28 28.14
N ARG A 367 -0.45 -6.70 28.98
CA ARG A 367 -0.56 -6.79 30.44
C ARG A 367 -1.85 -6.15 30.93
N ALA A 368 -2.17 -4.95 30.42
CA ALA A 368 -3.38 -4.23 30.75
C ALA A 368 -4.65 -4.99 30.36
N SER A 369 -4.63 -5.72 29.24
CA SER A 369 -5.70 -6.62 28.83
C SER A 369 -5.90 -7.76 29.86
N ALA A 370 -4.84 -8.46 30.23
CA ALA A 370 -4.90 -9.54 31.22
C ALA A 370 -5.44 -9.06 32.58
N GLU A 371 -5.20 -7.82 32.96
CA GLU A 371 -5.69 -7.16 34.16
C GLU A 371 -7.07 -6.48 34.00
N GLY A 372 -7.69 -6.54 32.83
CA GLY A 372 -9.00 -5.94 32.54
C GLY A 372 -9.03 -4.40 32.59
N ARG A 373 -7.89 -3.73 32.41
CA ARG A 373 -7.76 -2.26 32.49
C ARG A 373 -7.44 -1.56 31.17
N GLY A 374 -7.13 -2.32 30.10
CA GLY A 374 -6.75 -1.80 28.79
C GLY A 374 -6.72 -2.91 27.75
N GLY A 375 -5.91 -2.74 26.68
CA GLY A 375 -5.75 -3.72 25.63
C GLY A 375 -5.58 -3.12 24.24
N ILE A 376 -5.85 -3.91 23.21
CA ILE A 376 -5.70 -3.53 21.80
C ILE A 376 -7.07 -3.53 21.12
N ILE A 377 -7.47 -2.36 20.59
CA ILE A 377 -8.66 -2.17 19.78
C ILE A 377 -8.23 -2.12 18.31
N HIS A 378 -8.80 -2.95 17.45
CA HIS A 378 -8.46 -3.00 16.04
C HIS A 378 -9.66 -2.63 15.16
N PHE A 379 -9.62 -1.43 14.58
CA PHE A 379 -10.54 -0.99 13.53
C PHE A 379 -10.00 -1.47 12.18
N GLU A 380 -10.73 -2.37 11.51
CA GLU A 380 -10.26 -3.00 10.28
C GLU A 380 -11.42 -3.32 9.34
N ILE A 381 -11.23 -3.03 8.05
CA ILE A 381 -12.25 -3.30 7.03
C ILE A 381 -12.32 -4.79 6.66
N THR A 382 -11.22 -5.53 6.86
CA THR A 382 -11.08 -6.94 6.46
C THR A 382 -10.95 -7.85 7.69
N GLY A 383 -11.98 -8.60 8.03
CA GLY A 383 -11.99 -9.48 9.20
C GLY A 383 -10.83 -10.48 9.27
N LYS A 384 -10.31 -10.95 8.12
CA LYS A 384 -9.16 -11.85 8.06
C LYS A 384 -7.82 -11.25 8.56
N GLN A 385 -7.75 -9.92 8.71
CA GLN A 385 -6.56 -9.25 9.25
C GLN A 385 -6.59 -9.13 10.78
N VAL A 386 -7.79 -9.19 11.38
CA VAL A 386 -7.94 -9.10 12.83
C VAL A 386 -7.35 -10.34 13.50
N GLY A 387 -6.43 -10.13 14.43
CA GLY A 387 -5.77 -11.22 15.16
C GLY A 387 -4.79 -12.06 14.34
N LYS A 388 -4.51 -11.69 13.09
CA LYS A 388 -3.61 -12.45 12.20
C LYS A 388 -2.16 -12.47 12.72
N ILE A 389 -1.66 -11.33 13.18
CA ILE A 389 -0.29 -11.16 13.70
C ILE A 389 -0.33 -10.83 15.18
N VAL A 390 -1.06 -9.79 15.56
CA VAL A 390 -1.22 -9.33 16.94
C VAL A 390 -2.66 -9.57 17.36
N PRO A 391 -2.91 -10.33 18.43
CA PRO A 391 -4.26 -10.51 18.97
C PRO A 391 -4.89 -9.16 19.34
N ALA A 392 -6.14 -8.96 18.97
CA ALA A 392 -6.93 -7.79 19.35
C ALA A 392 -7.95 -8.18 20.43
N ASP A 393 -8.10 -7.35 21.46
CA ASP A 393 -9.10 -7.55 22.53
C ASP A 393 -10.50 -7.13 22.04
N ILE A 394 -10.56 -6.11 21.21
CA ILE A 394 -11.79 -5.63 20.59
C ILE A 394 -11.55 -5.44 19.09
N ALA A 395 -12.35 -6.12 18.26
CA ALA A 395 -12.37 -5.96 16.81
C ALA A 395 -13.55 -5.10 16.40
N VAL A 396 -13.29 -3.99 15.71
CA VAL A 396 -14.32 -3.13 15.11
C VAL A 396 -14.22 -3.26 13.59
N LEU A 397 -15.10 -4.07 13.01
CA LEU A 397 -15.09 -4.34 11.58
C LEU A 397 -15.82 -3.23 10.79
N GLY A 398 -15.33 -2.97 9.58
CA GLY A 398 -15.94 -2.03 8.64
C GLY A 398 -15.11 -0.78 8.39
N ASP A 399 -15.71 0.19 7.72
CA ASP A 399 -15.06 1.45 7.33
C ASP A 399 -14.60 2.26 8.54
N THR A 400 -13.33 2.64 8.56
CA THR A 400 -12.72 3.38 9.69
C THR A 400 -13.38 4.73 9.91
N LYS A 401 -13.68 5.49 8.84
CA LYS A 401 -14.31 6.80 8.93
C LYS A 401 -15.70 6.70 9.57
N TYR A 402 -16.52 5.77 9.05
CA TYR A 402 -17.86 5.52 9.61
C TYR A 402 -17.79 5.13 11.09
N ASN A 403 -16.92 4.19 11.46
CA ASN A 403 -16.79 3.73 12.83
C ASN A 403 -16.29 4.83 13.78
N LEU A 404 -15.33 5.65 13.34
CA LEU A 404 -14.87 6.79 14.13
C LEU A 404 -15.99 7.82 14.37
N GLN A 405 -16.82 8.10 13.38
CA GLN A 405 -17.99 8.99 13.52
C GLN A 405 -18.98 8.49 14.58
N GLN A 406 -19.12 7.16 14.75
CA GLN A 406 -20.01 6.57 15.77
C GLN A 406 -19.45 6.67 17.19
N ILE A 407 -18.14 6.65 17.37
CA ILE A 407 -17.51 6.71 18.70
C ILE A 407 -17.19 8.12 19.16
N LEU A 408 -16.88 9.05 18.25
CA LEU A 408 -16.50 10.43 18.57
C LEU A 408 -17.42 11.11 19.59
N PRO A 409 -18.76 11.08 19.47
CA PRO A 409 -19.66 11.74 20.43
C PRO A 409 -19.61 11.13 21.84
N LYS A 410 -19.04 9.96 22.00
CA LYS A 410 -19.05 9.17 23.26
C LYS A 410 -17.70 9.11 23.94
N VAL A 411 -16.62 9.58 23.27
CA VAL A 411 -15.28 9.58 23.85
C VAL A 411 -15.06 10.84 24.69
N GLU A 412 -14.60 10.62 25.92
CA GLU A 412 -14.39 11.67 26.91
C GLU A 412 -13.08 12.42 26.69
N THR A 413 -13.10 13.73 26.96
CA THR A 413 -11.90 14.57 27.02
C THR A 413 -11.18 14.33 28.36
N LYS A 414 -9.88 13.99 28.30
CA LYS A 414 -9.03 13.77 29.48
C LYS A 414 -7.66 14.42 29.32
N PRO A 415 -7.10 15.05 30.35
CA PRO A 415 -5.82 15.79 30.21
C PRO A 415 -4.60 14.86 30.01
N ARG A 416 -4.57 13.68 30.60
CA ARG A 416 -3.46 12.68 30.53
C ARG A 416 -2.06 13.26 30.74
N THR A 417 -1.95 14.20 31.65
CA THR A 417 -0.76 15.07 31.86
C THR A 417 0.54 14.26 32.06
N GLU A 418 0.52 13.20 32.90
CA GLU A 418 1.71 12.40 33.15
C GLU A 418 2.15 11.61 31.91
N TRP A 419 1.20 11.16 31.08
CA TRP A 419 1.51 10.49 29.83
C TRP A 419 2.20 11.44 28.86
N HIS A 420 1.64 12.62 28.63
CA HIS A 420 2.23 13.64 27.75
C HIS A 420 3.60 14.11 28.25
N LYS A 421 3.77 14.32 29.55
CA LYS A 421 5.08 14.67 30.14
C LYS A 421 6.14 13.62 29.83
N LYS A 422 5.79 12.34 29.95
CA LYS A 422 6.69 11.23 29.64
C LYS A 422 7.06 11.20 28.17
N LEU A 423 6.07 11.34 27.27
CA LEU A 423 6.28 11.39 25.82
C LEU A 423 7.17 12.58 25.42
N GLN A 424 6.91 13.75 25.98
CA GLN A 424 7.72 14.94 25.72
C GLN A 424 9.18 14.75 26.17
N GLY A 425 9.40 14.10 27.33
CA GLY A 425 10.74 13.75 27.78
C GLY A 425 11.48 12.85 26.79
N TRP A 426 10.78 11.90 26.15
CA TRP A 426 11.39 11.07 25.11
C TRP A 426 11.63 11.83 23.81
N LYS A 427 10.71 12.69 23.36
CA LYS A 427 10.90 13.54 22.18
C LYS A 427 12.14 14.43 22.33
N THR A 428 12.30 15.08 23.49
CA THR A 428 13.46 15.94 23.77
C THR A 428 14.76 15.15 23.79
N ARG A 429 14.75 13.92 24.36
CA ARG A 429 15.98 13.13 24.50
C ARG A 429 16.39 12.46 23.18
N TYR A 430 15.45 12.08 22.33
CA TYR A 430 15.68 11.22 21.16
C TYR A 430 15.04 11.81 19.88
N PRO A 431 15.30 13.07 19.48
CA PRO A 431 14.85 13.59 18.21
C PRO A 431 15.54 12.84 17.07
N PHE A 432 14.98 12.88 15.86
CA PHE A 432 15.74 12.49 14.67
C PHE A 432 16.96 13.39 14.51
N ARG A 433 18.12 12.81 14.25
CA ARG A 433 19.40 13.51 14.16
C ARG A 433 20.28 12.87 13.08
N TYR A 434 21.17 13.68 12.54
CA TYR A 434 22.30 13.26 11.72
C TYR A 434 23.48 14.21 11.98
N ARG A 435 24.71 13.77 11.65
CA ARG A 435 25.87 14.64 11.74
C ARG A 435 25.94 15.53 10.50
N PRO A 436 26.13 16.85 10.60
CA PRO A 436 26.39 17.70 9.44
C PRO A 436 27.56 17.16 8.61
N ALA A 437 27.55 17.44 7.33
CA ALA A 437 28.69 17.11 6.48
C ALA A 437 29.94 17.89 6.93
N ALA A 438 31.10 17.25 6.81
CA ALA A 438 32.37 17.98 6.97
C ALA A 438 32.58 18.95 5.78
N PRO A 439 33.33 20.04 5.95
CA PRO A 439 33.71 20.88 4.82
C PRO A 439 34.28 20.03 3.68
N ASP A 440 33.89 20.32 2.46
CA ASP A 440 34.30 19.59 1.23
C ASP A 440 33.84 18.11 1.12
N ALA A 441 33.06 17.60 2.09
CA ALA A 441 32.44 16.28 1.99
C ALA A 441 31.12 16.33 1.21
N PRO A 442 30.68 15.20 0.62
CA PRO A 442 29.33 15.10 0.03
C PRO A 442 28.24 15.45 1.05
N MET A 443 27.16 16.04 0.56
CA MET A 443 26.01 16.43 1.39
C MET A 443 25.38 15.22 2.11
N LYS A 444 24.68 15.48 3.20
CA LYS A 444 23.81 14.49 3.83
C LYS A 444 22.46 14.42 3.10
N ALA A 445 21.99 13.20 2.83
CA ALA A 445 20.68 13.00 2.19
C ALA A 445 19.54 13.64 2.98
N GLN A 446 19.64 13.61 4.32
CA GLN A 446 18.69 14.24 5.23
C GLN A 446 18.61 15.75 5.00
N ARG A 447 19.76 16.42 4.79
CA ARG A 447 19.83 17.87 4.54
C ARG A 447 19.12 18.26 3.23
N VAL A 448 19.26 17.42 2.18
CA VAL A 448 18.57 17.64 0.91
C VAL A 448 17.04 17.52 1.09
N ILE A 449 16.58 16.55 1.87
CA ILE A 449 15.16 16.35 2.15
C ILE A 449 14.59 17.47 3.03
N GLU A 450 15.35 17.94 4.02
CA GLU A 450 14.95 19.10 4.84
C GLU A 450 14.84 20.37 4.00
N GLU A 451 15.72 20.57 3.02
CA GLU A 451 15.63 21.69 2.11
C GLU A 451 14.40 21.62 1.21
N LEU A 452 14.09 20.42 0.68
CA LEU A 452 12.85 20.19 -0.05
C LEU A 452 11.63 20.55 0.83
N TYR A 453 11.60 20.07 2.08
CA TYR A 453 10.53 20.42 3.01
C TYR A 453 10.46 21.92 3.27
N ARG A 454 11.61 22.59 3.53
CA ARG A 454 11.68 24.03 3.79
C ARG A 454 11.02 24.86 2.68
N GLN A 455 11.26 24.48 1.43
CA GLN A 455 10.71 25.18 0.25
C GLN A 455 9.28 24.77 -0.10
N THR A 456 8.79 23.66 0.41
CA THR A 456 7.43 23.17 0.13
C THR A 456 6.49 23.25 1.34
N LYS A 457 6.97 23.63 2.53
CA LYS A 457 6.14 23.71 3.73
C LYS A 457 4.99 24.70 3.57
N GLY A 458 3.81 24.32 4.04
CA GLY A 458 2.61 25.16 3.96
C GLY A 458 1.85 25.06 2.65
N ARG A 459 2.34 24.26 1.69
CA ARG A 459 1.64 23.92 0.45
C ARG A 459 0.82 22.64 0.67
N ASP A 460 -0.34 22.57 0.06
CA ASP A 460 -1.25 21.40 0.06
C ASP A 460 -1.31 20.70 -1.30
N ASP A 461 -0.61 21.25 -2.30
CA ASP A 461 -0.52 20.78 -3.67
C ASP A 461 0.77 19.98 -3.97
N VAL A 462 1.49 19.50 -2.94
CA VAL A 462 2.73 18.71 -3.10
C VAL A 462 2.45 17.23 -2.87
N LEU A 463 2.80 16.41 -3.86
CA LEU A 463 2.80 14.96 -3.78
C LEU A 463 4.25 14.46 -3.85
N ILE A 464 4.60 13.54 -2.99
CA ILE A 464 5.93 12.93 -2.98
C ILE A 464 5.79 11.44 -3.21
N THR A 465 6.48 10.96 -4.23
CA THR A 465 6.69 9.53 -4.42
C THR A 465 8.08 9.14 -3.95
N THR A 466 8.30 7.89 -3.66
CA THR A 466 9.66 7.42 -3.34
C THR A 466 9.95 6.10 -4.01
N GLY A 467 11.20 5.92 -4.43
CA GLY A 467 11.77 4.60 -4.60
C GLY A 467 11.91 3.86 -3.26
N VAL A 468 12.62 2.74 -3.25
CA VAL A 468 12.80 1.93 -2.04
C VAL A 468 14.27 1.82 -1.65
N GLY A 469 14.58 2.24 -0.42
CA GLY A 469 15.93 2.24 0.13
C GLY A 469 16.07 3.18 1.32
N GLN A 470 17.29 3.62 1.63
CA GLN A 470 17.56 4.60 2.69
C GLN A 470 16.81 5.92 2.44
N HIS A 471 16.77 6.39 1.19
CA HIS A 471 16.06 7.61 0.78
C HIS A 471 14.58 7.59 1.15
N GLN A 472 13.91 6.45 1.04
CA GLN A 472 12.51 6.26 1.48
C GLN A 472 12.38 6.49 2.99
N MET A 473 13.30 5.95 3.78
CA MET A 473 13.27 6.10 5.23
C MET A 473 13.65 7.52 5.66
N TRP A 474 14.63 8.15 5.01
CA TRP A 474 14.98 9.54 5.28
C TRP A 474 13.83 10.49 4.88
N ALA A 475 13.14 10.23 3.77
CA ALA A 475 11.93 10.98 3.42
C ALA A 475 10.85 10.84 4.51
N ALA A 476 10.66 9.62 5.03
CA ALA A 476 9.72 9.38 6.13
C ALA A 476 10.12 10.09 7.44
N GLN A 477 11.42 10.26 7.72
CA GLN A 477 11.93 10.83 8.97
C GLN A 477 12.08 12.36 8.94
N PHE A 478 12.50 12.94 7.80
CA PHE A 478 12.95 14.34 7.72
C PHE A 478 12.03 15.25 6.90
N TYR A 479 11.13 14.71 6.05
CA TYR A 479 10.00 15.45 5.50
C TYR A 479 8.83 15.43 6.51
N ARG A 480 8.09 16.53 6.66
CA ARG A 480 6.98 16.63 7.64
C ARG A 480 5.64 16.45 6.93
N TRP A 481 5.04 15.32 7.16
CA TRP A 481 3.80 14.91 6.50
C TRP A 481 2.58 15.50 7.18
N SER A 482 1.86 16.39 6.50
CA SER A 482 0.73 17.12 7.08
C SER A 482 -0.62 16.86 6.44
N HIS A 483 -0.63 16.24 5.25
CA HIS A 483 -1.85 15.94 4.50
C HIS A 483 -1.95 14.46 4.12
N PRO A 484 -3.18 13.87 4.15
CA PRO A 484 -3.36 12.49 3.75
C PRO A 484 -3.09 12.30 2.25
N ASN A 485 -2.65 11.09 1.87
CA ASN A 485 -2.37 10.68 0.49
C ASN A 485 -1.30 11.53 -0.24
N THR A 486 -0.42 12.22 0.48
CA THR A 486 0.68 13.00 -0.10
C THR A 486 1.98 12.21 -0.20
N LEU A 487 2.13 11.12 0.56
CA LEU A 487 3.21 10.14 0.42
C LEU A 487 2.72 8.94 -0.39
N ILE A 488 3.34 8.69 -1.54
CA ILE A 488 3.07 7.57 -2.43
C ILE A 488 4.32 6.69 -2.50
N THR A 489 4.31 5.55 -1.84
CA THR A 489 5.49 4.71 -1.67
C THR A 489 5.11 3.23 -1.63
N SER A 490 6.00 2.35 -2.06
CA SER A 490 5.84 0.90 -1.89
C SER A 490 6.21 0.51 -0.46
N GLY A 491 5.20 0.30 0.39
CA GLY A 491 5.41 0.02 1.82
C GLY A 491 5.31 -1.45 2.19
N GLY A 492 4.52 -2.22 1.46
CA GLY A 492 4.26 -3.63 1.77
C GLY A 492 5.21 -4.60 1.07
N LEU A 493 5.44 -4.42 -0.22
CA LEU A 493 6.36 -5.25 -1.01
C LEU A 493 7.78 -4.68 -0.99
N GLY A 494 7.93 -3.35 -0.99
CA GLY A 494 9.23 -2.69 -1.01
C GLY A 494 9.87 -2.75 -2.39
N THR A 495 9.13 -2.36 -3.41
CA THR A 495 9.54 -2.48 -4.81
C THR A 495 10.46 -1.35 -5.21
N MET A 496 11.75 -1.62 -5.38
CA MET A 496 12.69 -0.70 -6.03
C MET A 496 12.21 -0.42 -7.47
N GLY A 497 12.36 0.84 -7.92
CA GLY A 497 11.85 1.28 -9.22
C GLY A 497 10.37 1.72 -9.21
N PHE A 498 9.72 1.76 -8.04
CA PHE A 498 8.35 2.25 -7.88
C PHE A 498 8.25 3.78 -8.06
N GLY A 499 9.27 4.53 -7.64
CA GLY A 499 9.24 5.98 -7.46
C GLY A 499 8.85 6.76 -8.71
N LEU A 500 9.71 6.77 -9.74
CA LEU A 500 9.48 7.53 -10.98
C LEU A 500 8.15 7.19 -11.68
N PRO A 501 7.81 5.92 -11.98
CA PRO A 501 6.54 5.66 -12.65
C PRO A 501 5.34 6.04 -11.79
N SER A 502 5.37 5.86 -10.48
CA SER A 502 4.28 6.32 -9.61
C SER A 502 4.16 7.84 -9.57
N ALA A 503 5.28 8.60 -9.71
CA ALA A 503 5.26 10.05 -9.87
C ALA A 503 4.55 10.48 -11.16
N ILE A 504 4.85 9.80 -12.28
CA ILE A 504 4.18 10.04 -13.55
C ILE A 504 2.67 9.85 -13.41
N GLY A 505 2.24 8.72 -12.81
CA GLY A 505 0.83 8.46 -12.55
C GLY A 505 0.16 9.47 -11.62
N ALA A 506 0.86 9.90 -10.57
CA ALA A 506 0.37 10.91 -9.63
C ALA A 506 0.25 12.30 -10.30
N LYS A 507 1.17 12.66 -11.19
CA LYS A 507 1.14 13.92 -11.95
C LYS A 507 -0.01 13.92 -12.98
N MET A 508 -0.28 12.79 -13.63
CA MET A 508 -1.47 12.63 -14.48
C MET A 508 -2.77 12.79 -13.69
N ALA A 509 -2.79 12.28 -12.47
CA ALA A 509 -3.94 12.39 -11.56
C ALA A 509 -4.17 13.82 -11.03
N LYS A 510 -3.10 14.59 -10.85
CA LYS A 510 -3.08 15.93 -10.27
C LYS A 510 -2.15 16.85 -11.08
N PRO A 511 -2.57 17.26 -12.28
CA PRO A 511 -1.69 17.98 -13.21
C PRO A 511 -1.18 19.33 -12.66
N ASP A 512 -1.92 19.98 -11.78
CA ASP A 512 -1.53 21.27 -11.19
C ASP A 512 -0.61 21.13 -9.96
N SER A 513 -0.45 19.91 -9.42
CA SER A 513 0.37 19.66 -8.23
C SER A 513 1.86 19.57 -8.56
N ILE A 514 2.70 19.94 -7.61
CA ILE A 514 4.13 19.62 -7.62
C ILE A 514 4.28 18.15 -7.24
N VAL A 515 4.81 17.34 -8.15
CA VAL A 515 5.08 15.92 -7.89
C VAL A 515 6.58 15.70 -7.89
N VAL A 516 7.11 15.27 -6.75
CA VAL A 516 8.53 14.98 -6.55
C VAL A 516 8.73 13.51 -6.26
N ASP A 517 9.58 12.86 -7.04
CA ASP A 517 10.07 11.52 -6.76
C ASP A 517 11.38 11.61 -5.99
N ILE A 518 11.42 11.19 -4.74
CA ILE A 518 12.65 11.03 -3.97
C ILE A 518 13.17 9.62 -4.20
N ASP A 519 14.20 9.48 -5.00
CA ASP A 519 14.75 8.16 -5.33
C ASP A 519 16.25 8.06 -5.07
N GLY A 520 16.73 6.82 -4.90
CA GLY A 520 18.16 6.51 -4.86
C GLY A 520 18.63 5.97 -6.21
N ASP A 521 19.91 6.14 -6.49
CA ASP A 521 20.54 5.74 -7.75
C ASP A 521 20.25 4.29 -8.17
N ALA A 522 20.25 3.35 -7.24
CA ALA A 522 19.97 1.95 -7.51
C ALA A 522 18.48 1.68 -7.81
N SER A 523 17.56 2.30 -7.07
CA SER A 523 16.12 2.13 -7.27
C SER A 523 15.67 2.81 -8.58
N PHE A 524 16.07 4.06 -8.80
CA PHE A 524 15.80 4.81 -10.03
C PHE A 524 16.26 4.04 -11.29
N SER A 525 17.45 3.39 -11.22
CA SER A 525 18.01 2.64 -12.35
C SER A 525 17.11 1.51 -12.86
N MET A 526 16.17 1.01 -12.05
CA MET A 526 15.30 -0.10 -12.45
C MET A 526 14.18 0.31 -13.41
N THR A 527 13.79 1.59 -13.40
CA THR A 527 12.68 2.12 -14.23
C THR A 527 13.01 3.46 -14.89
N LEU A 528 14.30 3.81 -14.95
CA LEU A 528 14.79 5.08 -15.52
C LEU A 528 14.32 5.33 -16.96
N CYS A 529 13.97 4.30 -17.73
CA CYS A 529 13.43 4.42 -19.08
C CYS A 529 12.11 5.20 -19.13
N GLU A 530 11.37 5.29 -18.03
CA GLU A 530 10.12 6.04 -17.96
C GLU A 530 10.33 7.58 -17.98
N MET A 531 11.58 8.05 -17.85
CA MET A 531 11.91 9.45 -18.17
C MET A 531 11.50 9.81 -19.62
N ALA A 532 11.67 8.87 -20.56
CA ALA A 532 11.21 9.05 -21.94
C ALA A 532 9.68 9.17 -22.03
N THR A 533 8.93 8.43 -21.22
CA THR A 533 7.47 8.57 -21.10
C THR A 533 7.10 9.97 -20.61
N ALA A 534 7.74 10.42 -19.52
CA ALA A 534 7.50 11.75 -18.98
C ALA A 534 7.78 12.86 -20.01
N ALA A 535 8.87 12.73 -20.76
CA ALA A 535 9.24 13.69 -21.81
C ALA A 535 8.26 13.69 -23.00
N GLU A 536 7.85 12.50 -23.50
CA GLU A 536 6.95 12.37 -24.64
C GLU A 536 5.60 13.05 -24.39
N PHE A 537 5.05 12.84 -23.19
CA PHE A 537 3.74 13.41 -22.80
C PHE A 537 3.85 14.74 -22.05
N ASN A 538 5.06 15.33 -21.98
CA ASN A 538 5.34 16.57 -21.22
C ASN A 538 4.78 16.54 -19.78
N ILE A 539 4.96 15.43 -19.09
CA ILE A 539 4.50 15.23 -17.71
C ILE A 539 5.57 15.78 -16.76
N GLY A 540 5.37 16.97 -16.21
CA GLY A 540 6.33 17.73 -15.41
C GLY A 540 6.61 17.11 -14.02
N VAL A 541 7.09 15.87 -13.99
CA VAL A 541 7.58 15.21 -12.76
C VAL A 541 8.99 15.69 -12.43
N LYS A 542 9.32 15.67 -11.16
CA LYS A 542 10.61 16.10 -10.61
C LYS A 542 11.28 14.93 -9.90
N VAL A 543 12.39 14.44 -10.46
CA VAL A 543 13.18 13.36 -9.85
C VAL A 543 14.28 13.95 -9.00
N LEU A 544 14.16 13.85 -7.68
CA LEU A 544 15.18 14.17 -6.70
C LEU A 544 16.02 12.92 -6.46
N LEU A 545 17.11 12.80 -7.21
CA LEU A 545 17.95 11.62 -7.20
C LEU A 545 19.08 11.75 -6.16
N LEU A 546 18.99 10.99 -5.07
CA LEU A 546 20.02 10.91 -4.05
C LEU A 546 21.06 9.86 -4.45
N ASN A 547 22.17 10.32 -5.06
CA ASN A 547 23.21 9.43 -5.60
C ASN A 547 24.37 9.29 -4.61
N ASN A 548 24.53 8.09 -4.05
CA ASN A 548 25.67 7.72 -3.20
C ASN A 548 26.54 6.62 -3.82
N ASN A 549 26.25 6.17 -5.05
CA ASN A 549 26.92 5.07 -5.75
C ASN A 549 26.85 3.71 -5.03
N PHE A 550 25.81 3.49 -4.22
CA PHE A 550 25.60 2.25 -3.50
C PHE A 550 24.12 1.88 -3.40
N GLN A 551 23.82 0.60 -3.29
CA GLN A 551 22.55 0.14 -2.72
C GLN A 551 22.60 0.36 -1.20
N GLY A 552 22.33 1.62 -0.78
CA GLY A 552 22.70 2.13 0.53
C GLY A 552 22.09 1.35 1.70
N MET A 553 20.82 0.91 1.62
CA MET A 553 20.19 0.11 2.68
C MET A 553 20.85 -1.28 2.79
N VAL A 554 21.18 -1.94 1.67
CA VAL A 554 21.86 -3.25 1.68
C VAL A 554 23.29 -3.09 2.23
N LYS A 555 23.99 -2.01 1.83
CA LYS A 555 25.29 -1.65 2.40
C LYS A 555 25.22 -1.48 3.92
N GLN A 556 24.24 -0.72 4.43
CA GLN A 556 24.04 -0.53 5.87
C GLN A 556 23.89 -1.87 6.62
N TRP A 557 23.16 -2.83 6.06
CA TRP A 557 23.05 -4.17 6.65
C TRP A 557 24.38 -4.92 6.61
N GLN A 558 25.15 -4.78 5.54
CA GLN A 558 26.49 -5.38 5.44
C GLN A 558 27.47 -4.76 6.45
N ASP A 559 27.38 -3.44 6.67
CA ASP A 559 28.16 -2.75 7.71
C ASP A 559 27.82 -3.30 9.11
N LEU A 560 26.53 -3.37 9.44
CA LEU A 560 26.09 -3.66 10.80
C LEU A 560 26.11 -5.16 11.17
N PHE A 561 25.91 -6.06 10.20
CA PHE A 561 25.65 -7.47 10.48
C PHE A 561 26.53 -8.46 9.70
N TYR A 562 27.36 -7.98 8.73
CA TYR A 562 28.16 -8.83 7.87
C TYR A 562 29.63 -8.41 7.78
N GLU A 563 30.15 -7.73 8.82
CA GLU A 563 31.57 -7.37 8.95
C GLU A 563 32.12 -6.62 7.72
N GLU A 564 31.31 -5.70 7.18
CA GLU A 564 31.66 -4.88 5.99
C GLU A 564 32.03 -5.70 4.74
N ARG A 565 31.54 -6.94 4.64
CA ARG A 565 31.74 -7.76 3.43
C ARG A 565 30.74 -7.33 2.34
N TYR A 566 31.17 -6.36 1.52
CA TYR A 566 30.34 -5.77 0.47
C TYR A 566 30.29 -6.68 -0.76
N SER A 567 29.12 -7.28 -1.00
CA SER A 567 28.87 -8.10 -2.18
C SER A 567 27.69 -7.51 -2.95
N GLY A 568 27.94 -7.08 -4.21
CA GLY A 568 26.90 -6.62 -5.13
C GLY A 568 26.23 -5.28 -4.77
N THR A 569 26.81 -4.49 -3.85
CA THR A 569 26.17 -3.25 -3.36
C THR A 569 26.78 -1.96 -3.91
N LYS A 570 28.05 -2.01 -4.36
CA LYS A 570 28.69 -0.86 -5.00
C LYS A 570 28.16 -0.69 -6.42
N MET A 571 27.68 0.49 -6.75
CA MET A 571 27.18 0.84 -8.06
C MET A 571 28.24 1.58 -8.88
N LYS A 572 28.27 1.30 -10.18
CA LYS A 572 28.97 2.12 -11.18
C LYS A 572 27.89 2.72 -12.07
N ASN A 573 27.41 3.87 -11.68
CA ASN A 573 26.29 4.52 -12.32
C ASN A 573 26.68 5.14 -13.69
N PRO A 574 25.72 5.29 -14.61
CA PRO A 574 25.87 6.19 -15.77
C PRO A 574 25.96 7.64 -15.29
N ASP A 575 26.30 8.55 -16.18
CA ASP A 575 26.07 9.98 -15.97
C ASP A 575 24.57 10.27 -16.09
N PHE A 576 23.86 10.39 -14.96
CA PHE A 576 22.41 10.54 -14.94
C PHE A 576 21.96 11.89 -15.55
N VAL A 577 22.77 12.94 -15.49
CA VAL A 577 22.46 14.21 -16.14
C VAL A 577 22.41 14.01 -17.65
N LYS A 578 23.47 13.46 -18.25
CA LYS A 578 23.49 13.19 -19.70
C LYS A 578 22.42 12.18 -20.11
N PHE A 579 22.12 11.22 -19.24
CA PHE A 579 21.04 10.27 -19.50
C PHE A 579 19.67 10.98 -19.60
N ALA A 580 19.34 11.85 -18.62
CA ALA A 580 18.08 12.58 -18.63
C ALA A 580 17.99 13.55 -19.83
N GLU A 581 19.08 14.24 -20.18
CA GLU A 581 19.15 15.07 -21.37
C GLU A 581 18.93 14.26 -22.66
N ALA A 582 19.50 13.06 -22.76
CA ALA A 582 19.27 12.15 -23.88
C ALA A 582 17.81 11.66 -23.99
N MET A 583 17.07 11.67 -22.86
CA MET A 583 15.64 11.39 -22.82
C MET A 583 14.77 12.65 -23.01
N ASN A 584 15.35 13.79 -23.43
CA ASN A 584 14.70 15.08 -23.60
C ASN A 584 14.10 15.68 -22.31
N CYS A 585 14.67 15.37 -21.15
CA CYS A 585 14.34 15.97 -19.87
C CYS A 585 15.35 17.04 -19.48
N GLU A 586 14.93 17.98 -18.63
CA GLU A 586 15.87 18.89 -17.97
C GLU A 586 16.69 18.11 -16.92
N ALA A 587 17.94 18.54 -16.70
CA ALA A 587 18.76 17.93 -15.68
C ALA A 587 19.83 18.86 -15.13
N PHE A 588 20.28 18.58 -13.91
CA PHE A 588 21.45 19.21 -13.30
C PHE A 588 22.05 18.31 -12.21
N ARG A 589 23.27 18.63 -11.79
CA ARG A 589 23.93 18.01 -10.63
C ARG A 589 24.20 19.05 -9.57
N CYS A 590 23.83 18.73 -8.33
CA CYS A 590 24.14 19.47 -7.13
C CYS A 590 25.12 18.63 -6.29
N ASP A 591 26.37 19.06 -6.17
CA ASP A 591 27.42 18.37 -5.43
C ASP A 591 27.92 19.15 -4.21
N LYS A 592 27.38 20.37 -3.96
CA LYS A 592 27.76 21.26 -2.89
C LYS A 592 26.56 21.75 -2.07
N GLU A 593 26.74 21.83 -0.77
CA GLU A 593 25.69 22.29 0.13
C GLU A 593 25.40 23.79 -0.01
N ASP A 594 26.37 24.60 -0.40
CA ASP A 594 26.22 26.05 -0.59
C ASP A 594 25.32 26.45 -1.76
N THR A 595 25.18 25.59 -2.76
CA THR A 595 24.24 25.81 -3.90
C THR A 595 22.87 25.12 -3.70
N LEU A 596 22.71 24.30 -2.66
CA LEU A 596 21.55 23.45 -2.46
C LEU A 596 20.22 24.24 -2.46
N GLU A 597 20.17 25.40 -1.83
CA GLU A 597 18.96 26.23 -1.74
C GLU A 597 18.54 26.74 -3.13
N GLU A 598 19.47 27.25 -3.91
CA GLU A 598 19.23 27.77 -5.26
C GLU A 598 18.87 26.63 -6.24
N ASP A 599 19.63 25.53 -6.20
CA ASP A 599 19.38 24.35 -7.03
C ASP A 599 18.00 23.73 -6.73
N MET A 600 17.58 23.68 -5.45
CA MET A 600 16.26 23.19 -5.05
C MET A 600 15.16 24.14 -5.54
N ALA A 601 15.34 25.45 -5.48
CA ALA A 601 14.38 26.42 -6.00
C ALA A 601 14.20 26.29 -7.52
N ARG A 602 15.30 26.15 -8.25
CA ARG A 602 15.29 25.87 -9.69
C ARG A 602 14.56 24.56 -10.02
N PHE A 603 14.86 23.50 -9.29
CA PHE A 603 14.24 22.18 -9.42
C PHE A 603 12.73 22.24 -9.25
N LEU A 604 12.26 22.93 -8.20
CA LEU A 604 10.82 23.04 -7.92
C LEU A 604 10.08 23.93 -8.95
N ALA A 605 10.76 24.93 -9.53
CA ALA A 605 10.19 25.83 -10.52
C ALA A 605 10.06 25.23 -11.93
N ALA A 606 10.76 24.13 -12.22
CA ALA A 606 10.73 23.51 -13.54
C ALA A 606 9.31 23.05 -13.93
N GLU A 607 8.86 23.38 -15.13
CA GLU A 607 7.56 22.95 -15.67
C GLU A 607 7.65 21.64 -16.44
N ARG A 608 8.80 21.37 -17.05
CA ARG A 608 9.09 20.15 -17.80
C ARG A 608 9.60 19.05 -16.86
N PRO A 609 9.61 17.77 -17.30
CA PRO A 609 10.28 16.70 -16.55
C PRO A 609 11.73 17.08 -16.26
N ILE A 610 12.13 16.98 -14.99
CA ILE A 610 13.48 17.37 -14.55
C ILE A 610 14.08 16.31 -13.61
N LEU A 611 15.38 16.06 -13.80
CA LEU A 611 16.19 15.25 -12.89
C LEU A 611 17.21 16.15 -12.17
N GLY A 612 17.11 16.27 -10.85
CA GLY A 612 18.13 16.85 -9.99
C GLY A 612 18.94 15.74 -9.35
N GLU A 613 20.21 15.58 -9.76
CA GLU A 613 21.14 14.62 -9.15
C GLU A 613 21.86 15.28 -7.98
N PHE A 614 21.55 14.85 -6.77
CA PHE A 614 22.18 15.32 -5.53
C PHE A 614 23.20 14.29 -5.05
N MET A 615 24.48 14.68 -5.04
CA MET A 615 25.58 13.80 -4.60
C MET A 615 25.62 13.74 -3.08
N VAL A 616 25.40 12.54 -2.51
CA VAL A 616 25.25 12.39 -1.06
C VAL A 616 26.26 11.38 -0.47
N GLU A 617 26.48 11.49 0.84
CA GLU A 617 27.40 10.65 1.60
C GLU A 617 27.04 9.17 1.54
N LYS A 618 28.01 8.33 1.17
CA LYS A 618 27.83 6.88 0.99
C LYS A 618 27.82 6.07 2.30
N ASN A 619 28.41 6.62 3.37
CA ASN A 619 28.54 5.92 4.66
C ASN A 619 27.48 6.37 5.67
N GLU A 620 26.50 7.16 5.23
CA GLU A 620 25.39 7.57 6.10
C GLU A 620 24.42 6.42 6.34
N HIS A 621 24.11 6.16 7.61
CA HIS A 621 23.15 5.14 8.01
C HIS A 621 21.82 5.75 8.38
N CYS A 622 20.75 5.00 8.13
CA CYS A 622 19.39 5.38 8.52
C CYS A 622 19.13 4.93 9.96
N TYR A 623 19.14 5.87 10.89
CA TYR A 623 18.84 5.65 12.31
C TYR A 623 17.61 6.45 12.76
N PRO A 624 16.86 5.97 13.79
CA PRO A 624 17.00 4.70 14.49
C PRO A 624 16.78 3.47 13.61
N MET A 625 17.26 2.31 14.05
CA MET A 625 17.02 1.04 13.38
C MET A 625 16.77 -0.07 14.39
N VAL A 626 15.73 -0.88 14.17
CA VAL A 626 15.49 -2.14 14.88
C VAL A 626 15.95 -3.28 13.97
N GLY A 627 16.92 -4.07 14.42
CA GLY A 627 17.40 -5.21 13.64
C GLY A 627 16.31 -6.27 13.43
N ALA A 628 16.42 -7.07 12.36
CA ALA A 628 15.46 -8.14 12.10
C ALA A 628 15.34 -9.11 13.28
N GLY A 629 14.11 -9.46 13.67
CA GLY A 629 13.84 -10.34 14.80
C GLY A 629 14.13 -9.74 16.19
N ARG A 630 14.45 -8.46 16.28
CA ARG A 630 14.65 -7.74 17.54
C ARG A 630 13.35 -7.09 18.02
N SER A 631 13.29 -6.80 19.32
CA SER A 631 12.20 -6.03 19.94
C SER A 631 12.32 -4.54 19.59
N LEU A 632 11.20 -3.82 19.63
CA LEU A 632 11.21 -2.34 19.51
C LEU A 632 12.03 -1.63 20.60
N ASP A 633 12.39 -2.30 21.68
CA ASP A 633 13.27 -1.75 22.71
C ASP A 633 14.77 -1.92 22.38
N GLU A 634 15.10 -2.80 21.44
CA GLU A 634 16.47 -3.11 21.03
C GLU A 634 16.86 -2.26 19.80
N MET A 635 16.60 -0.94 19.87
CA MET A 635 16.94 0.01 18.80
C MET A 635 18.43 0.34 18.79
N ILE A 636 19.00 0.38 17.59
CA ILE A 636 20.28 1.02 17.30
C ILE A 636 19.97 2.49 17.01
N ILE A 637 20.42 3.40 17.86
CA ILE A 637 20.05 4.83 17.80
C ILE A 637 21.07 5.66 17.03
N GLY A 638 22.28 5.10 16.83
CA GLY A 638 23.44 5.84 16.33
C GLY A 638 24.15 6.61 17.47
N ASP A 639 25.37 7.03 17.22
CA ASP A 639 26.18 7.82 18.15
C ASP A 639 26.04 9.30 17.78
N PHE A 640 25.13 10.00 18.48
CA PHE A 640 24.82 11.42 18.27
C PHE A 640 24.93 12.25 19.56
N ASP A 641 25.53 11.71 20.63
CA ASP A 641 25.57 12.38 21.94
C ASP A 641 26.34 13.72 21.90
N ASP A 642 27.29 13.85 20.96
CA ASP A 642 28.09 15.06 20.74
C ASP A 642 27.49 16.04 19.70
N CYS A 643 26.38 15.69 19.06
CA CYS A 643 25.77 16.56 18.04
C CYS A 643 24.83 17.57 18.68
N PRO A 644 25.00 18.90 18.46
CA PRO A 644 23.95 19.85 18.74
C PRO A 644 22.70 19.39 17.98
N GLY A 645 21.59 19.22 18.68
CA GLY A 645 20.35 18.80 18.05
C GLY A 645 20.07 19.72 16.86
N THR A 646 19.92 19.13 15.66
CA THR A 646 19.30 19.83 14.56
C THR A 646 17.94 20.27 15.07
N THR A 647 17.78 21.56 15.23
CA THR A 647 16.53 22.16 15.66
C THR A 647 15.47 21.66 14.68
N SER A 648 14.47 20.95 15.21
CA SER A 648 13.25 20.67 14.48
C SER A 648 12.75 21.98 13.87
N VAL A 649 12.95 22.13 12.57
CA VAL A 649 12.40 23.24 11.81
C VAL A 649 10.88 23.14 11.78
#